data_d3827af44cb7d5a6cc2d56fccd90e182
#
_entry.id   d3827af44cb7d5a6cc2d56fccd90e182
#
_cell.length_a   1.000
_cell.length_b   1.000
_cell.length_c   1.000
_cell.angle_alpha   90.00
_cell.angle_beta   90.00
_cell.angle_gamma   90.00
#
_symmetry.space_group_name_H-M   'P 1'
#
loop_
_entity.id
_entity.type
_entity.pdbx_description
1 polymer ?
#
loop_
_entity_poly.entity_id
_entity_poly.type
_entity_poly.pdbx_seq_one_letter_code
_entity_poly.pdbx_strand_id
1 'polypeptide(L)'
;MDMIKSCTSVKLGATCRREGTTFQVWAPDAVHVKLALYESPGEYNEQGLVTDHESGTLYLMERNGDGIWSAVVNRDLHGTYYMYQIESADGGVHYAVDPYATAVSANGCRGVVVDLAKSNPPGWEQDVRPKLLKPTDAVLYELHVRDFSIHTDSGMKYRGKYKAFTEGGLRDSEGNTIGLDHLEELGVTHVHLLPIFDFRTVNELDGYATGSLSREYNWGYDPQNYNVPEGSYSTDPMDPILRIRELKELILALHAKGIRVVMDVVYNHTYTVDDGPFERLAPGYFYRKDGYGHLSNGSGVGNELATEKPMVRKYIKDSLRYWAEEYHIDGFRFDLMALIDTTTMKEIVSELRREVDSSLLFYGEPWTGGMSPLTEQTVKGSQKGQGFAVFNDHFRHAIKGDNDGHGRGFATGEPWYEGAVVEGMMGSIHDFALHPDETVNYVTVHDNLNLWDKILVACGMEEQAGLLRMTDGKLVNGGDVWKATAASTPYAGIPDEDVMSAAAVRRSLLANGIVLLSQGIPLLHAGDELLRTKFGDHNSYRSGDAVNAIRWSNKKRFKPVFDYYKGLIALRKAHPAFRMAAREEIEEHMEVLRSSDRIIAYRLTHHPQDSWGQIVVIVNGNEHEMTVDLPPTPYRWSIVVNDRQAGTDTIKTLDQGVIAVPGLSLMVLYEDQTQKKQGLTTVEIEYERRDEAYDGWNVWVWGTGVEDGGVPFSRVDGGKARAVFYAASGTKRVGCIVRLNDWEDREGENDWFIDIPPEEAKVRISLLSVKDDGSEGQEQRDMAS
;
A
#
# COMPACT_ATOMS: atom_id res chain seq x y z
N MET A 1 28.47 26.53 -10.02
CA MET A 1 27.67 25.38 -10.47
C MET A 1 28.54 24.13 -10.77
N ASP A 2 29.75 24.29 -11.31
CA ASP A 2 30.62 23.15 -11.65
C ASP A 2 31.25 22.44 -10.44
N MET A 3 31.55 23.16 -9.36
CA MET A 3 32.12 22.55 -8.12
C MET A 3 31.19 21.56 -7.44
N ILE A 4 29.87 21.79 -7.43
CA ILE A 4 28.90 20.89 -6.78
C ILE A 4 28.70 19.61 -7.60
N LYS A 5 28.84 19.64 -8.93
CA LYS A 5 28.70 18.44 -9.77
C LYS A 5 29.79 17.39 -9.52
N SER A 6 31.00 17.79 -9.13
CA SER A 6 32.07 16.86 -8.82
C SER A 6 31.86 16.18 -7.46
N CYS A 7 31.28 16.85 -6.47
CA CYS A 7 30.99 16.28 -5.15
C CYS A 7 29.94 15.17 -5.20
N THR A 8 28.96 15.25 -6.14
CA THR A 8 27.86 14.28 -6.22
C THR A 8 28.30 12.89 -6.66
N SER A 9 29.50 12.73 -7.23
CA SER A 9 30.05 11.44 -7.65
C SER A 9 30.93 10.75 -6.58
N VAL A 10 31.26 11.47 -5.49
CA VAL A 10 32.15 10.93 -4.46
C VAL A 10 31.36 10.10 -3.43
N LYS A 11 31.90 8.92 -3.06
CA LYS A 11 31.35 8.12 -1.97
C LYS A 11 31.73 8.77 -0.64
N LEU A 12 30.73 9.22 0.13
CA LEU A 12 30.90 9.77 1.48
C LEU A 12 30.73 8.68 2.54
N GLY A 13 31.13 8.99 3.78
CA GLY A 13 31.05 8.08 4.92
C GLY A 13 32.35 7.31 5.18
N ALA A 14 32.31 6.39 6.14
CA ALA A 14 33.41 5.51 6.49
C ALA A 14 33.40 4.26 5.61
N THR A 15 34.50 3.93 4.98
CA THR A 15 34.68 2.68 4.22
C THR A 15 35.76 1.83 4.90
N CYS A 16 35.31 0.77 5.57
CA CYS A 16 36.19 -0.17 6.28
C CYS A 16 36.76 -1.23 5.34
N ARG A 17 38.05 -1.41 5.35
CA ARG A 17 38.75 -2.50 4.69
C ARG A 17 39.83 -3.05 5.62
N ARG A 18 40.22 -4.26 5.38
CA ARG A 18 41.26 -4.95 6.22
C ARG A 18 42.58 -4.18 6.29
N GLU A 19 42.98 -3.55 5.19
CA GLU A 19 44.24 -2.82 5.07
C GLU A 19 44.16 -1.39 5.60
N GLY A 20 42.95 -0.82 5.70
CA GLY A 20 42.77 0.54 6.14
C GLY A 20 41.33 1.02 6.02
N THR A 21 40.99 1.99 6.80
CA THR A 21 39.69 2.61 6.81
C THR A 21 39.76 4.05 6.25
N THR A 22 38.95 4.34 5.26
CA THR A 22 38.83 5.68 4.64
C THR A 22 37.60 6.38 5.16
N PHE A 23 37.75 7.64 5.55
CA PHE A 23 36.66 8.52 5.99
C PHE A 23 36.55 9.70 5.01
N GLN A 24 35.33 9.99 4.57
CA GLN A 24 35.03 11.11 3.67
C GLN A 24 33.77 11.83 4.12
N VAL A 25 33.86 13.14 4.32
CA VAL A 25 32.74 13.97 4.75
C VAL A 25 32.70 15.27 3.97
N TRP A 26 31.51 15.72 3.62
CA TRP A 26 31.30 17.00 2.97
C TRP A 26 31.01 18.10 4.02
N ALA A 27 31.95 19.03 4.17
CA ALA A 27 31.85 20.18 5.07
C ALA A 27 32.46 21.39 4.36
N PRO A 28 31.70 22.02 3.43
CA PRO A 28 32.25 23.02 2.50
C PRO A 28 32.75 24.29 3.19
N ASP A 29 32.13 24.71 4.29
CA ASP A 29 32.39 25.94 5.00
C ASP A 29 33.34 25.77 6.22
N ALA A 30 33.76 24.53 6.51
CA ALA A 30 34.68 24.24 7.58
C ALA A 30 36.09 24.77 7.28
N VAL A 31 36.74 25.37 8.28
CA VAL A 31 38.16 25.78 8.21
C VAL A 31 39.06 24.57 8.39
N HIS A 32 38.74 23.74 9.36
CA HIS A 32 39.41 22.46 9.62
C HIS A 32 38.37 21.38 9.98
N VAL A 33 38.66 20.17 9.55
CA VAL A 33 37.93 18.97 10.02
C VAL A 33 38.96 17.97 10.53
N LYS A 34 38.68 17.40 11.67
CA LYS A 34 39.46 16.29 12.25
C LYS A 34 38.53 15.10 12.47
N LEU A 35 39.05 13.92 12.21
CA LEU A 35 38.42 12.67 12.60
C LEU A 35 38.77 12.39 14.06
N ALA A 36 37.77 12.23 14.92
CA ALA A 36 37.91 11.80 16.30
C ALA A 36 37.56 10.32 16.42
N LEU A 37 38.51 9.49 16.85
CA LEU A 37 38.31 8.06 17.10
C LEU A 37 38.25 7.77 18.60
N TYR A 38 37.29 6.88 18.98
CA TYR A 38 37.07 6.50 20.38
C TYR A 38 37.09 4.97 20.52
N GLU A 39 37.57 4.49 21.66
CA GLU A 39 37.62 3.05 21.97
C GLU A 39 36.32 2.52 22.58
N SER A 40 35.42 3.41 23.03
CA SER A 40 34.15 3.07 23.67
C SER A 40 33.03 4.01 23.22
N PRO A 41 31.75 3.65 23.44
CA PRO A 41 30.63 4.54 23.16
C PRO A 41 30.62 5.81 24.01
N GLY A 42 31.39 5.87 25.10
CA GLY A 42 31.37 6.91 26.11
C GLY A 42 30.42 6.58 27.30
N GLU A 43 30.37 7.48 28.27
CA GLU A 43 29.48 7.35 29.43
C GLU A 43 28.16 8.05 29.13
N TYR A 44 27.05 7.32 29.29
CA TYR A 44 25.70 7.85 29.07
C TYR A 44 25.23 8.57 30.32
N ASN A 45 24.70 9.78 30.16
CA ASN A 45 24.02 10.50 31.22
C ASN A 45 22.58 9.98 31.43
N GLU A 46 21.84 10.60 32.37
CA GLU A 46 20.44 10.19 32.68
C GLU A 46 19.48 10.31 31.50
N GLN A 47 19.80 11.16 30.51
CA GLN A 47 19.04 11.32 29.28
C GLN A 47 19.48 10.33 28.17
N GLY A 48 20.41 9.43 28.47
CA GLY A 48 20.95 8.49 27.51
C GLY A 48 21.89 9.12 26.46
N LEU A 49 22.47 10.29 26.75
CA LEU A 49 23.39 11.01 25.86
C LEU A 49 24.82 10.89 26.34
N VAL A 50 25.76 10.93 25.39
CA VAL A 50 27.20 10.98 25.61
C VAL A 50 27.69 12.41 25.38
N THR A 51 28.42 12.96 26.33
CA THR A 51 28.88 14.36 26.30
C THR A 51 30.40 14.51 26.27
N ASP A 52 31.18 13.46 26.50
CA ASP A 52 32.65 13.45 26.53
C ASP A 52 33.28 13.38 25.12
N HIS A 53 32.91 14.29 24.23
CA HIS A 53 33.39 14.30 22.84
C HIS A 53 34.89 14.56 22.69
N GLU A 54 35.51 15.19 23.67
CA GLU A 54 36.93 15.56 23.67
C GLU A 54 37.87 14.39 23.99
N SER A 55 37.38 13.27 24.47
CA SER A 55 38.18 12.10 24.83
C SER A 55 38.77 11.33 23.62
N GLY A 56 38.38 11.69 22.41
CA GLY A 56 38.79 10.99 21.18
C GLY A 56 40.20 11.32 20.72
N THR A 57 40.88 10.35 20.10
CA THR A 57 42.15 10.58 19.39
C THR A 57 41.84 11.28 18.06
N LEU A 58 42.46 12.46 17.84
CA LEU A 58 42.20 13.29 16.68
C LEU A 58 43.22 13.01 15.54
N TYR A 59 42.67 12.88 14.32
CA TYR A 59 43.41 12.75 13.07
C TYR A 59 43.03 13.93 12.16
N LEU A 60 44.02 14.63 11.61
CA LEU A 60 43.81 15.66 10.62
C LEU A 60 43.20 15.09 9.35
N MET A 61 42.21 15.77 8.77
CA MET A 61 41.67 15.42 7.48
C MET A 61 42.16 16.40 6.41
N GLU A 62 42.36 15.90 5.20
CA GLU A 62 42.75 16.69 4.03
C GLU A 62 41.54 17.14 3.25
N ARG A 63 41.49 18.43 2.93
CA ARG A 63 40.42 19.05 2.15
C ARG A 63 40.71 18.99 0.67
N ASN A 64 39.79 18.49 -0.16
CA ASN A 64 39.83 18.69 -1.61
C ASN A 64 39.17 20.01 -2.03
N GLY A 65 39.27 20.35 -3.34
CA GLY A 65 38.73 21.59 -3.89
C GLY A 65 37.21 21.77 -3.79
N ASP A 66 36.47 20.67 -3.54
CA ASP A 66 35.00 20.62 -3.56
C ASP A 66 34.39 20.65 -2.15
N GLY A 67 35.18 20.89 -1.11
CA GLY A 67 34.74 20.90 0.28
C GLY A 67 34.55 19.52 0.91
N ILE A 68 35.10 18.48 0.29
CA ILE A 68 35.16 17.13 0.87
C ILE A 68 36.45 17.03 1.67
N TRP A 69 36.31 16.54 2.89
CA TRP A 69 37.43 16.24 3.77
C TRP A 69 37.63 14.73 3.84
N SER A 70 38.88 14.27 3.77
CA SER A 70 39.25 12.88 3.78
C SER A 70 40.38 12.55 4.73
N ALA A 71 40.32 11.36 5.33
CA ALA A 71 41.41 10.76 6.10
C ALA A 71 41.50 9.27 5.83
N VAL A 72 42.70 8.74 5.85
CA VAL A 72 42.96 7.29 5.75
C VAL A 72 43.72 6.85 7.01
N VAL A 73 43.17 5.86 7.69
CA VAL A 73 43.78 5.23 8.85
C VAL A 73 44.17 3.80 8.43
N ASN A 74 45.48 3.51 8.35
CA ASN A 74 46.04 2.26 7.83
C ASN A 74 45.88 1.08 8.82
N ARG A 75 44.64 0.83 9.25
CA ARG A 75 44.26 -0.34 10.06
C ARG A 75 42.81 -0.65 9.89
N ASP A 76 42.40 -1.88 10.19
CA ASP A 76 40.99 -2.27 10.33
C ASP A 76 40.42 -1.58 11.58
N LEU A 77 39.40 -0.75 11.38
CA LEU A 77 38.73 -0.02 12.45
C LEU A 77 37.32 -0.58 12.75
N HIS A 78 36.99 -1.77 12.25
CA HIS A 78 35.70 -2.40 12.54
C HIS A 78 35.40 -2.40 14.05
N GLY A 79 34.22 -1.85 14.42
CA GLY A 79 33.79 -1.69 15.80
C GLY A 79 34.32 -0.43 16.52
N THR A 80 35.14 0.38 15.86
CA THR A 80 35.67 1.62 16.43
C THR A 80 34.65 2.74 16.31
N TYR A 81 34.45 3.51 17.37
CA TYR A 81 33.56 4.67 17.40
C TYR A 81 34.24 5.90 16.83
N TYR A 82 33.48 6.77 16.16
CA TYR A 82 34.06 7.99 15.58
C TYR A 82 33.04 9.12 15.50
N MET A 83 33.56 10.35 15.42
CA MET A 83 32.86 11.59 15.10
C MET A 83 33.75 12.50 14.26
N TYR A 84 33.18 13.54 13.68
CA TYR A 84 33.93 14.63 13.08
C TYR A 84 33.98 15.82 14.04
N GLN A 85 35.18 16.35 14.29
CA GLN A 85 35.37 17.64 14.94
C GLN A 85 35.51 18.71 13.85
N ILE A 86 34.63 19.70 13.84
CA ILE A 86 34.54 20.76 12.84
C ILE A 86 34.95 22.07 13.48
N GLU A 87 35.89 22.79 12.85
CA GLU A 87 36.25 24.14 13.21
C GLU A 87 35.63 25.11 12.20
N SER A 88 34.76 25.99 12.67
CA SER A 88 34.06 26.98 11.86
C SER A 88 34.90 28.24 11.69
N ALA A 89 34.55 29.13 10.75
CA ALA A 89 35.27 30.37 10.44
C ALA A 89 35.27 31.40 11.60
N ASP A 90 34.31 31.31 12.52
CA ASP A 90 34.21 32.09 13.73
C ASP A 90 35.07 31.56 14.91
N GLY A 91 35.77 30.44 14.68
CA GLY A 91 36.59 29.75 15.67
C GLY A 91 35.81 28.82 16.57
N GLY A 92 34.51 28.61 16.33
CA GLY A 92 33.70 27.62 17.02
C GLY A 92 34.14 26.20 16.70
N VAL A 93 34.18 25.31 17.72
CA VAL A 93 34.49 23.88 17.54
C VAL A 93 33.28 23.05 17.89
N HIS A 94 32.82 22.22 16.94
CA HIS A 94 31.66 21.39 17.07
C HIS A 94 32.00 19.94 16.77
N TYR A 95 31.20 19.00 17.32
CA TYR A 95 31.29 17.57 16.98
C TYR A 95 30.02 17.14 16.26
N ALA A 96 30.16 16.38 15.19
CA ALA A 96 29.04 15.83 14.44
C ALA A 96 29.18 14.33 14.25
N VAL A 97 28.08 13.59 14.37
CA VAL A 97 27.98 12.22 13.86
C VAL A 97 28.02 12.27 12.32
N ASP A 98 28.61 11.29 11.71
CA ASP A 98 28.63 11.18 10.25
C ASP A 98 27.22 10.92 9.71
N PRO A 99 26.62 11.76 8.84
CA PRO A 99 25.34 11.51 8.23
C PRO A 99 25.29 10.18 7.43
N TYR A 100 26.45 9.73 6.95
CA TYR A 100 26.61 8.46 6.22
C TYR A 100 26.98 7.27 7.13
N ALA A 101 26.98 7.45 8.46
CA ALA A 101 27.20 6.34 9.37
C ALA A 101 26.17 5.24 9.13
N THR A 102 26.65 3.98 9.04
CA THR A 102 25.82 2.78 8.86
C THR A 102 25.56 2.04 10.17
N ALA A 103 26.23 2.46 11.24
CA ALA A 103 26.01 2.07 12.62
C ALA A 103 26.32 3.21 13.56
N VAL A 104 25.63 3.25 14.70
CA VAL A 104 25.84 4.22 15.77
C VAL A 104 25.79 3.51 17.13
N SER A 105 26.39 4.14 18.14
CA SER A 105 26.20 3.75 19.53
C SER A 105 24.75 3.98 19.97
N ALA A 106 24.33 3.41 21.08
CA ALA A 106 22.98 3.60 21.60
C ALA A 106 22.58 5.09 21.61
N ASN A 107 21.31 5.36 21.30
CA ASN A 107 20.74 6.71 21.15
C ASN A 107 21.45 7.59 20.09
N GLY A 108 22.13 7.00 19.10
CA GLY A 108 22.71 7.72 17.99
C GLY A 108 23.90 8.64 18.34
N CYS A 109 24.60 8.42 19.47
CA CYS A 109 25.56 9.38 20.00
C CYS A 109 26.89 9.45 19.25
N ARG A 110 27.40 8.33 18.74
CA ARG A 110 28.68 8.23 17.99
C ARG A 110 28.51 7.31 16.81
N GLY A 111 29.05 7.64 15.65
CA GLY A 111 29.18 6.73 14.52
C GLY A 111 30.06 5.53 14.86
N VAL A 112 29.82 4.40 14.24
CA VAL A 112 30.64 3.18 14.39
C VAL A 112 31.08 2.70 13.02
N VAL A 113 32.37 2.42 12.89
CA VAL A 113 32.95 1.84 11.67
C VAL A 113 32.54 0.39 11.57
N VAL A 114 31.89 0.02 10.48
CA VAL A 114 31.41 -1.36 10.25
C VAL A 114 31.91 -1.92 8.92
N ASP A 115 32.47 -3.10 8.97
CA ASP A 115 32.55 -4.00 7.83
C ASP A 115 31.20 -4.73 7.74
N LEU A 116 30.32 -4.26 6.84
CA LEU A 116 28.93 -4.72 6.74
C LEU A 116 28.83 -6.21 6.43
N ALA A 117 29.81 -6.81 5.74
CA ALA A 117 29.81 -8.24 5.49
C ALA A 117 29.88 -9.07 6.78
N LYS A 118 30.50 -8.52 7.86
CA LYS A 118 30.56 -9.19 9.17
C LYS A 118 29.20 -9.13 9.93
N SER A 119 28.27 -8.31 9.49
CA SER A 119 26.93 -8.21 10.08
C SER A 119 25.89 -9.16 9.45
N ASN A 120 26.23 -9.83 8.34
CA ASN A 120 25.31 -10.70 7.61
C ASN A 120 24.92 -11.93 8.47
N PRO A 121 23.62 -12.23 8.61
CA PRO A 121 23.21 -13.48 9.22
C PRO A 121 23.47 -14.67 8.28
N PRO A 122 23.49 -15.90 8.81
CA PRO A 122 23.57 -17.09 7.97
C PRO A 122 22.46 -17.13 6.91
N GLY A 123 22.83 -17.39 5.66
CA GLY A 123 21.88 -17.44 4.54
C GLY A 123 21.65 -16.11 3.82
N TRP A 124 22.21 -15.00 4.29
CA TRP A 124 22.01 -13.67 3.69
C TRP A 124 22.49 -13.60 2.23
N GLU A 125 23.61 -14.19 1.90
CA GLU A 125 24.17 -14.22 0.54
C GLU A 125 23.29 -15.01 -0.46
N GLN A 126 22.36 -15.83 0.03
CA GLN A 126 21.42 -16.62 -0.76
C GLN A 126 20.01 -16.01 -0.77
N ASP A 127 19.83 -14.88 -0.11
CA ASP A 127 18.54 -14.21 -0.09
C ASP A 127 18.13 -13.76 -1.49
N VAL A 128 16.87 -13.98 -1.83
CA VAL A 128 16.30 -13.61 -3.13
C VAL A 128 14.99 -12.89 -2.88
N ARG A 129 14.88 -11.69 -3.40
CA ARG A 129 13.63 -10.93 -3.36
C ARG A 129 12.47 -11.74 -3.94
N PRO A 130 11.34 -11.85 -3.24
CA PRO A 130 10.13 -12.46 -3.80
C PRO A 130 9.71 -11.75 -5.10
N LYS A 131 9.24 -12.52 -6.09
CA LYS A 131 8.91 -12.00 -7.41
C LYS A 131 7.72 -11.06 -7.37
N LEU A 132 7.83 -9.90 -8.03
CA LEU A 132 6.75 -8.96 -8.32
C LEU A 132 6.76 -8.69 -9.82
N LEU A 133 5.66 -8.99 -10.52
CA LEU A 133 5.56 -8.79 -11.97
C LEU A 133 5.09 -7.38 -12.33
N LYS A 134 4.10 -6.88 -11.60
CA LYS A 134 3.55 -5.54 -11.75
C LYS A 134 3.09 -4.99 -10.40
N PRO A 135 3.09 -3.66 -10.19
CA PRO A 135 2.71 -3.06 -8.90
C PRO A 135 1.34 -3.48 -8.38
N THR A 136 0.35 -3.69 -9.27
CA THR A 136 -1.00 -4.12 -8.91
C THR A 136 -1.10 -5.56 -8.38
N ASP A 137 -0.03 -6.37 -8.49
CA ASP A 137 0.06 -7.68 -7.86
C ASP A 137 0.33 -7.58 -6.35
N ALA A 138 0.76 -6.42 -5.87
CA ALA A 138 1.00 -6.19 -4.45
C ALA A 138 -0.32 -6.15 -3.66
N VAL A 139 -0.27 -6.72 -2.46
CA VAL A 139 -1.22 -6.51 -1.36
C VAL A 139 -0.38 -6.07 -0.17
N LEU A 140 -0.46 -4.79 0.16
CA LEU A 140 0.36 -4.15 1.18
C LEU A 140 -0.28 -4.33 2.56
N TYR A 141 0.55 -4.52 3.59
CA TYR A 141 0.14 -4.63 4.98
C TYR A 141 1.02 -3.71 5.83
N GLU A 142 0.48 -2.58 6.27
CA GLU A 142 1.20 -1.57 7.04
C GLU A 142 1.34 -2.02 8.49
N LEU A 143 2.56 -2.01 9.04
CA LEU A 143 2.88 -2.63 10.30
C LEU A 143 3.98 -1.88 11.07
N HIS A 144 3.80 -1.71 12.38
CA HIS A 144 4.83 -1.20 13.29
C HIS A 144 5.56 -2.35 13.98
N VAL A 145 6.89 -2.33 13.99
CA VAL A 145 7.72 -3.45 14.51
C VAL A 145 7.36 -3.81 15.96
N ARG A 146 7.20 -2.80 16.82
CA ARG A 146 6.87 -3.04 18.23
C ARG A 146 5.44 -3.56 18.42
N ASP A 147 4.46 -2.95 17.74
CA ASP A 147 3.04 -3.30 17.86
C ASP A 147 2.76 -4.75 17.52
N PHE A 148 3.50 -5.30 16.55
CA PHE A 148 3.35 -6.65 16.05
C PHE A 148 3.49 -7.71 17.12
N SER A 149 4.40 -7.53 18.10
CA SER A 149 4.78 -8.60 19.01
C SER A 149 4.75 -8.22 20.50
N ILE A 150 4.60 -6.94 20.83
CA ILE A 150 4.80 -6.46 22.23
C ILE A 150 3.76 -6.99 23.21
N HIS A 151 2.50 -7.23 22.76
CA HIS A 151 1.46 -7.73 23.63
C HIS A 151 1.77 -9.16 24.12
N THR A 152 1.43 -9.45 25.35
CA THR A 152 1.78 -10.73 25.99
C THR A 152 1.11 -11.94 25.34
N ASP A 153 -0.05 -11.77 24.70
CA ASP A 153 -0.79 -12.83 24.01
C ASP A 153 -0.14 -13.25 22.68
N SER A 154 0.89 -12.52 22.21
CA SER A 154 1.68 -12.92 21.04
C SER A 154 2.42 -14.25 21.28
N GLY A 155 2.71 -14.59 22.51
CA GLY A 155 3.53 -15.76 22.84
C GLY A 155 4.99 -15.65 22.38
N MET A 156 5.40 -14.52 21.81
CA MET A 156 6.75 -14.33 21.29
C MET A 156 7.75 -14.05 22.39
N LYS A 157 8.95 -14.58 22.22
CA LYS A 157 10.08 -14.39 23.13
C LYS A 157 10.67 -12.99 23.01
N TYR A 158 10.85 -12.53 21.76
CA TYR A 158 11.52 -11.26 21.45
C TYR A 158 10.51 -10.13 21.21
N ARG A 159 9.60 -9.93 22.16
CA ARG A 159 8.52 -8.95 22.07
C ARG A 159 9.02 -7.53 21.81
N GLY A 160 8.44 -6.88 20.80
CA GLY A 160 8.76 -5.51 20.39
C GLY A 160 10.09 -5.36 19.62
N LYS A 161 10.69 -6.47 19.16
CA LYS A 161 12.02 -6.50 18.55
C LYS A 161 11.97 -7.03 17.11
N TYR A 162 12.96 -6.67 16.28
CA TYR A 162 13.14 -7.25 14.94
C TYR A 162 13.09 -8.79 14.97
N LYS A 163 13.72 -9.36 15.95
CA LYS A 163 13.85 -10.82 16.09
C LYS A 163 12.52 -11.54 16.31
N ALA A 164 11.46 -10.85 16.73
CA ALA A 164 10.12 -11.43 16.82
C ALA A 164 9.61 -11.96 15.47
N PHE A 165 10.03 -11.36 14.36
CA PHE A 165 9.66 -11.80 13.02
C PHE A 165 10.32 -13.11 12.59
N THR A 166 11.34 -13.57 13.30
CA THR A 166 12.00 -14.86 13.04
C THR A 166 11.35 -16.03 13.80
N GLU A 167 10.37 -15.75 14.66
CA GLU A 167 9.70 -16.77 15.48
C GLU A 167 8.52 -17.38 14.71
N GLY A 168 8.78 -18.46 13.99
CA GLY A 168 7.75 -19.24 13.29
C GLY A 168 7.10 -20.33 14.16
N GLY A 169 5.99 -20.89 13.66
CA GLY A 169 5.29 -22.01 14.32
C GLY A 169 4.40 -21.60 15.49
N LEU A 170 4.22 -20.30 15.74
CA LEU A 170 3.42 -19.79 16.84
C LEU A 170 1.92 -19.99 16.59
N ARG A 171 1.20 -20.44 17.64
CA ARG A 171 -0.24 -20.68 17.60
C ARG A 171 -0.89 -20.19 18.88
N ASP A 172 -2.14 -19.73 18.78
CA ASP A 172 -2.99 -19.48 19.95
C ASP A 172 -3.54 -20.78 20.56
N SER A 173 -4.36 -20.67 21.60
CA SER A 173 -4.96 -21.82 22.29
C SER A 173 -5.91 -22.65 21.41
N GLU A 174 -6.39 -22.12 20.30
CA GLU A 174 -7.29 -22.78 19.34
C GLU A 174 -6.53 -23.30 18.10
N GLY A 175 -5.20 -23.13 18.07
CA GLY A 175 -4.36 -23.53 16.96
C GLY A 175 -4.27 -22.54 15.79
N ASN A 176 -4.80 -21.31 15.94
CA ASN A 176 -4.69 -20.27 14.93
C ASN A 176 -3.26 -19.73 14.84
N THR A 177 -2.81 -19.43 13.65
CA THR A 177 -1.49 -18.84 13.41
C THR A 177 -1.35 -17.44 14.01
N ILE A 178 -0.16 -17.13 14.51
CA ILE A 178 0.22 -15.83 15.06
C ILE A 178 1.51 -15.38 14.37
N GLY A 179 1.74 -14.07 14.33
CA GLY A 179 2.98 -13.47 13.88
C GLY A 179 3.28 -13.74 12.39
N LEU A 180 4.50 -14.19 12.08
CA LEU A 180 4.95 -14.42 10.71
C LEU A 180 4.05 -15.41 9.94
N ASP A 181 3.63 -16.50 10.60
CA ASP A 181 2.74 -17.51 9.98
C ASP A 181 1.33 -16.97 9.75
N HIS A 182 0.89 -15.97 10.53
CA HIS A 182 -0.37 -15.27 10.27
C HIS A 182 -0.29 -14.44 8.99
N LEU A 183 0.82 -13.71 8.77
CA LEU A 183 1.01 -12.93 7.55
C LEU A 183 1.03 -13.83 6.30
N GLU A 184 1.72 -14.97 6.38
CA GLU A 184 1.73 -15.97 5.32
C GLU A 184 0.32 -16.54 5.08
N GLU A 185 -0.41 -16.92 6.13
CA GLU A 185 -1.78 -17.43 6.02
C GLU A 185 -2.75 -16.40 5.45
N LEU A 186 -2.65 -15.13 5.86
CA LEU A 186 -3.46 -14.04 5.33
C LEU A 186 -3.24 -13.83 3.84
N GLY A 187 -2.01 -14.09 3.36
CA GLY A 187 -1.66 -14.06 1.95
C GLY A 187 -1.22 -12.71 1.44
N VAL A 188 -0.89 -11.75 2.32
CA VAL A 188 -0.28 -10.46 1.94
C VAL A 188 1.05 -10.69 1.23
N THR A 189 1.41 -9.81 0.34
CA THR A 189 2.63 -9.94 -0.48
C THR A 189 3.74 -8.99 -0.04
N HIS A 190 3.39 -7.92 0.66
CA HIS A 190 4.32 -6.93 1.14
C HIS A 190 3.98 -6.53 2.57
N VAL A 191 4.99 -6.43 3.42
CA VAL A 191 4.91 -5.77 4.71
C VAL A 191 5.52 -4.38 4.56
N HIS A 192 4.73 -3.35 4.80
CA HIS A 192 5.17 -1.97 4.90
C HIS A 192 5.47 -1.69 6.38
N LEU A 193 6.75 -1.60 6.72
CA LEU A 193 7.21 -1.28 8.06
C LEU A 193 7.23 0.24 8.28
N LEU A 194 6.56 0.72 9.33
CA LEU A 194 6.74 2.08 9.83
C LEU A 194 8.23 2.32 10.06
N PRO A 195 8.69 3.59 10.22
CA PRO A 195 10.11 3.91 10.19
C PRO A 195 10.98 2.97 11.04
N ILE A 196 11.99 2.40 10.43
CA ILE A 196 12.94 1.46 11.05
C ILE A 196 14.38 1.99 11.08
N PHE A 197 14.62 3.22 10.59
CA PHE A 197 15.89 3.89 10.80
C PHE A 197 15.94 4.52 12.21
N ASP A 198 17.12 4.85 12.68
CA ASP A 198 17.39 5.42 13.99
C ASP A 198 16.64 6.74 14.18
N PHE A 199 15.74 6.80 15.16
CA PHE A 199 14.93 7.95 15.53
C PHE A 199 15.15 8.36 17.00
N ARG A 200 14.82 9.61 17.34
CA ARG A 200 15.33 10.27 18.54
C ARG A 200 14.53 10.06 19.81
N THR A 201 13.21 9.95 19.74
CA THR A 201 12.31 10.14 20.89
C THR A 201 12.08 8.89 21.72
N VAL A 202 12.78 7.79 21.45
CA VAL A 202 12.81 6.60 22.32
C VAL A 202 14.22 6.43 22.84
N ASN A 203 14.38 6.45 24.17
CA ASN A 203 15.68 6.13 24.77
C ASN A 203 15.89 4.60 24.68
N GLU A 204 16.80 4.20 23.81
CA GLU A 204 17.13 2.77 23.56
C GLU A 204 17.59 2.03 24.83
N LEU A 205 18.06 2.78 25.85
CA LEU A 205 18.56 2.24 27.12
C LEU A 205 17.47 2.20 28.22
N ASP A 206 16.24 2.69 27.96
CA ASP A 206 15.16 2.57 28.95
C ASP A 206 14.86 1.09 29.23
N GLY A 207 14.91 0.71 30.50
CA GLY A 207 14.73 -0.68 30.93
C GLY A 207 15.95 -1.60 30.72
N TYR A 208 16.98 -1.19 29.97
CA TYR A 208 18.13 -2.02 29.62
C TYR A 208 18.86 -2.56 30.86
N ALA A 209 19.21 -1.68 31.82
CA ALA A 209 19.92 -2.07 33.02
C ALA A 209 19.17 -3.07 33.92
N THR A 210 17.86 -3.12 33.82
CA THR A 210 16.98 -4.02 34.60
C THR A 210 16.56 -5.25 33.82
N GLY A 211 16.88 -5.33 32.52
CA GLY A 211 16.39 -6.37 31.63
C GLY A 211 14.89 -6.30 31.38
N SER A 212 14.25 -5.17 31.63
CA SER A 212 12.84 -4.94 31.36
C SER A 212 12.61 -4.36 29.97
N LEU A 213 11.38 -4.52 29.46
CA LEU A 213 10.98 -3.86 28.22
C LEU A 213 10.92 -2.35 28.45
N SER A 214 11.38 -1.57 27.47
CA SER A 214 11.22 -0.11 27.50
C SER A 214 9.73 0.25 27.60
N ARG A 215 9.44 1.31 28.32
CA ARG A 215 8.11 1.92 28.45
C ARG A 215 7.90 3.05 27.44
N GLU A 216 8.98 3.49 26.82
CA GLU A 216 8.92 4.53 25.80
C GLU A 216 8.44 3.96 24.48
N TYR A 217 7.67 4.75 23.75
CA TYR A 217 7.02 4.39 22.50
C TYR A 217 6.96 5.57 21.56
N ASN A 218 7.27 5.33 20.30
CA ASN A 218 7.04 6.28 19.20
C ASN A 218 6.86 5.49 17.89
N TRP A 219 6.15 6.06 16.90
CA TRP A 219 6.07 5.48 15.56
C TRP A 219 7.39 5.59 14.77
N GLY A 220 8.26 6.55 15.13
CA GLY A 220 9.57 6.71 14.51
C GLY A 220 9.67 7.81 13.45
N TYR A 221 8.69 8.72 13.35
CA TYR A 221 8.72 9.84 12.39
C TYR A 221 9.54 11.04 12.89
N ASP A 222 10.60 10.79 13.62
CA ASP A 222 11.54 11.77 14.15
C ASP A 222 13.00 11.36 13.89
N PRO A 223 13.42 11.31 12.59
CA PRO A 223 14.68 10.73 12.16
C PRO A 223 15.89 11.44 12.72
N GLN A 224 16.88 10.64 13.14
CA GLN A 224 18.18 11.11 13.61
C GLN A 224 19.32 10.65 12.71
N ASN A 225 19.43 9.34 12.44
CA ASN A 225 20.47 8.75 11.60
C ASN A 225 19.83 7.87 10.51
N TYR A 226 19.66 8.41 9.30
CA TYR A 226 18.89 7.77 8.23
C TYR A 226 19.43 6.45 7.70
N ASN A 227 20.73 6.15 7.90
CA ASN A 227 21.37 4.93 7.36
C ASN A 227 21.59 3.87 8.44
N VAL A 228 21.01 4.02 9.61
CA VAL A 228 21.20 3.13 10.76
C VAL A 228 19.86 2.52 11.16
N PRO A 229 19.74 1.21 11.37
CA PRO A 229 18.55 0.61 11.94
C PRO A 229 18.27 1.08 13.38
N GLU A 230 17.00 1.26 13.74
CA GLU A 230 16.56 1.65 15.07
C GLU A 230 17.02 0.69 16.16
N GLY A 231 17.67 1.21 17.18
CA GLY A 231 18.26 0.39 18.24
C GLY A 231 17.27 -0.11 19.27
N SER A 232 16.16 0.59 19.51
CA SER A 232 15.12 0.11 20.43
C SER A 232 14.45 -1.17 19.96
N TYR A 233 14.55 -1.49 18.66
CA TYR A 233 14.07 -2.75 18.08
C TYR A 233 15.13 -3.88 18.11
N SER A 234 16.38 -3.59 18.48
CA SER A 234 17.42 -4.62 18.71
C SER A 234 17.25 -5.31 20.07
N THR A 235 17.66 -6.55 20.17
CA THR A 235 17.68 -7.27 21.46
C THR A 235 18.77 -6.75 22.40
N ASP A 236 19.82 -6.13 21.86
CA ASP A 236 20.87 -5.43 22.62
C ASP A 236 21.23 -4.10 21.93
N PRO A 237 20.69 -2.96 22.42
CA PRO A 237 21.00 -1.65 21.85
C PRO A 237 22.44 -1.19 22.06
N MET A 238 23.16 -1.80 23.01
CA MET A 238 24.57 -1.50 23.26
C MET A 238 25.53 -2.13 22.22
N ASP A 239 25.07 -3.16 21.49
CA ASP A 239 25.81 -3.72 20.36
C ASP A 239 25.34 -3.03 19.05
N PRO A 240 26.14 -2.10 18.50
CA PRO A 240 25.75 -1.32 17.32
C PRO A 240 25.65 -2.17 16.04
N ILE A 241 26.22 -3.38 16.03
CA ILE A 241 26.23 -4.29 14.87
C ILE A 241 25.04 -5.25 14.93
N LEU A 242 24.58 -5.58 16.13
CA LEU A 242 23.47 -6.51 16.32
C LEU A 242 22.18 -6.03 15.69
N ARG A 243 21.85 -4.71 15.79
CA ARG A 243 20.67 -4.10 15.16
C ARG A 243 20.65 -4.31 13.64
N ILE A 244 21.83 -4.26 12.99
CA ILE A 244 21.97 -4.51 11.55
C ILE A 244 21.63 -5.97 11.25
N ARG A 245 22.23 -6.90 12.00
CA ARG A 245 22.03 -8.34 11.83
C ARG A 245 20.57 -8.74 12.05
N GLU A 246 19.96 -8.26 13.12
CA GLU A 246 18.57 -8.62 13.48
C GLU A 246 17.55 -8.06 12.47
N LEU A 247 17.78 -6.88 11.89
CA LEU A 247 16.95 -6.38 10.80
C LEU A 247 17.12 -7.23 9.53
N LYS A 248 18.34 -7.64 9.19
CA LYS A 248 18.57 -8.58 8.08
C LYS A 248 17.89 -9.94 8.33
N GLU A 249 17.92 -10.44 9.57
CA GLU A 249 17.19 -11.68 9.95
C GLU A 249 15.68 -11.53 9.75
N LEU A 250 15.10 -10.38 10.10
CA LEU A 250 13.68 -10.06 9.87
C LEU A 250 13.36 -10.12 8.37
N ILE A 251 14.14 -9.44 7.54
CA ILE A 251 13.93 -9.37 6.08
C ILE A 251 14.05 -10.77 5.47
N LEU A 252 15.09 -11.50 5.83
CA LEU A 252 15.29 -12.88 5.38
C LEU A 252 14.10 -13.79 5.74
N ALA A 253 13.54 -13.63 6.96
CA ALA A 253 12.38 -14.41 7.39
C ALA A 253 11.11 -14.07 6.59
N LEU A 254 10.87 -12.80 6.25
CA LEU A 254 9.75 -12.39 5.40
C LEU A 254 9.94 -12.88 3.95
N HIS A 255 11.13 -12.73 3.37
CA HIS A 255 11.45 -13.22 2.03
C HIS A 255 11.27 -14.73 1.91
N ALA A 256 11.67 -15.49 2.94
CA ALA A 256 11.45 -16.94 2.98
C ALA A 256 9.98 -17.35 2.95
N LYS A 257 9.07 -16.46 3.35
CA LYS A 257 7.60 -16.61 3.25
C LYS A 257 7.02 -16.03 1.95
N GLY A 258 7.84 -15.53 1.05
CA GLY A 258 7.41 -14.90 -0.19
C GLY A 258 6.83 -13.49 0.03
N ILE A 259 7.15 -12.83 1.15
CA ILE A 259 6.68 -11.50 1.53
C ILE A 259 7.81 -10.50 1.36
N ARG A 260 7.58 -9.46 0.57
CA ARG A 260 8.51 -8.34 0.35
C ARG A 260 8.43 -7.32 1.48
N VAL A 261 9.47 -6.50 1.62
CA VAL A 261 9.56 -5.47 2.65
C VAL A 261 9.59 -4.09 2.03
N VAL A 262 8.63 -3.25 2.39
CA VAL A 262 8.60 -1.82 2.09
C VAL A 262 9.01 -1.04 3.33
N MET A 263 9.94 -0.12 3.17
CA MET A 263 10.42 0.75 4.25
C MET A 263 9.75 2.12 4.17
N ASP A 264 9.19 2.58 5.28
CA ASP A 264 8.73 3.96 5.44
C ASP A 264 9.92 4.90 5.61
N VAL A 265 10.00 5.95 4.79
CA VAL A 265 11.12 6.87 4.78
C VAL A 265 10.68 8.31 4.95
N VAL A 266 11.36 9.03 5.83
CA VAL A 266 11.02 10.40 6.29
C VAL A 266 12.10 11.39 5.85
N TYR A 267 12.36 11.50 4.54
CA TYR A 267 13.35 12.45 4.01
C TYR A 267 12.82 13.87 3.87
N ASN A 268 11.73 14.17 4.54
CA ASN A 268 11.11 15.49 4.53
C ASN A 268 11.58 16.40 5.67
N HIS A 269 12.01 15.87 6.81
CA HIS A 269 12.52 16.64 7.98
C HIS A 269 13.48 15.80 8.82
N THR A 270 14.13 16.43 9.80
CA THR A 270 14.92 15.78 10.86
C THR A 270 14.39 16.12 12.23
N TYR A 271 14.70 15.31 13.25
CA TYR A 271 14.31 15.59 14.64
C TYR A 271 14.79 16.96 15.12
N THR A 272 16.05 17.30 14.83
CA THR A 272 16.65 18.59 15.24
C THR A 272 17.46 19.21 14.10
N VAL A 273 17.54 20.52 14.09
CA VAL A 273 18.38 21.28 13.16
C VAL A 273 19.70 21.66 13.83
N ASP A 274 19.66 22.42 14.93
CA ASP A 274 20.84 23.08 15.52
C ASP A 274 21.93 22.10 15.99
N ASP A 275 21.53 20.99 16.58
CA ASP A 275 22.41 19.92 17.03
C ASP A 275 22.57 18.79 16.01
N GLY A 276 21.87 18.88 14.90
CA GLY A 276 21.88 17.86 13.85
C GLY A 276 23.18 17.84 13.05
N PRO A 277 23.58 16.68 12.53
CA PRO A 277 24.83 16.54 11.79
C PRO A 277 24.86 17.38 10.51
N PHE A 278 23.72 17.57 9.86
CA PHE A 278 23.63 18.35 8.62
C PHE A 278 23.96 19.83 8.82
N GLU A 279 23.38 20.46 9.85
CA GLU A 279 23.64 21.88 10.12
C GLU A 279 25.06 22.10 10.64
N ARG A 280 25.60 21.15 11.43
CA ARG A 280 26.98 21.24 11.94
C ARG A 280 28.03 21.07 10.85
N LEU A 281 27.77 20.29 9.82
CA LEU A 281 28.69 20.04 8.70
C LEU A 281 28.58 21.07 7.58
N ALA A 282 27.35 21.50 7.26
CA ALA A 282 27.08 22.45 6.18
C ALA A 282 25.97 23.44 6.60
N PRO A 283 26.31 24.45 7.43
CA PRO A 283 25.37 25.39 8.00
C PRO A 283 24.50 26.05 6.94
N GLY A 284 23.15 26.02 7.11
CA GLY A 284 22.17 26.64 6.23
C GLY A 284 22.00 25.98 4.87
N TYR A 285 22.62 24.83 4.61
CA TYR A 285 22.51 24.16 3.30
C TYR A 285 21.37 23.14 3.22
N PHE A 286 21.26 22.23 4.17
CA PHE A 286 20.35 21.08 4.06
C PHE A 286 18.88 21.44 4.26
N TYR A 287 18.60 22.48 5.02
CA TYR A 287 17.23 22.86 5.36
C TYR A 287 16.69 23.94 4.44
N ARG A 288 15.40 23.79 4.08
CA ARG A 288 14.68 24.79 3.28
C ARG A 288 14.32 25.98 4.15
N LYS A 289 14.44 27.17 3.57
CA LYS A 289 14.11 28.43 4.23
C LYS A 289 13.04 29.17 3.44
N ASP A 290 12.22 29.95 4.14
CA ASP A 290 11.26 30.85 3.54
C ASP A 290 11.95 32.09 2.90
N GLY A 291 11.17 32.95 2.27
CA GLY A 291 11.69 34.20 1.65
C GLY A 291 12.29 35.19 2.61
N TYR A 292 12.15 35.00 3.92
CA TYR A 292 12.73 35.84 4.98
C TYR A 292 13.97 35.19 5.63
N GLY A 293 14.31 33.98 5.22
CA GLY A 293 15.47 33.24 5.74
C GLY A 293 15.20 32.40 6.98
N HIS A 294 13.95 32.29 7.44
CA HIS A 294 13.58 31.39 8.52
C HIS A 294 13.43 29.97 8.00
N LEU A 295 13.62 28.96 8.87
CA LEU A 295 13.35 27.57 8.54
C LEU A 295 11.89 27.41 8.10
N SER A 296 11.69 26.74 6.98
CA SER A 296 10.36 26.38 6.51
C SER A 296 9.79 25.22 7.34
N ASN A 297 8.46 25.18 7.50
CA ASN A 297 7.74 24.20 8.31
C ASN A 297 6.66 23.46 7.50
N GLY A 298 6.96 23.06 6.30
CA GLY A 298 6.06 22.25 5.48
C GLY A 298 5.79 20.87 6.07
N SER A 299 6.69 20.36 6.91
CA SER A 299 6.49 19.12 7.66
C SER A 299 5.49 19.23 8.82
N GLY A 300 5.28 20.46 9.36
CA GLY A 300 4.50 20.68 10.57
C GLY A 300 5.29 20.49 11.89
N VAL A 301 6.56 20.06 11.80
CA VAL A 301 7.42 19.76 12.98
C VAL A 301 8.64 20.68 13.11
N GLY A 302 8.64 21.82 12.42
CA GLY A 302 9.60 22.90 12.64
C GLY A 302 10.73 23.02 11.60
N ASN A 303 10.91 22.05 10.73
CA ASN A 303 11.91 22.11 9.67
C ASN A 303 11.52 21.24 8.49
N GLU A 304 12.15 21.44 7.33
CA GLU A 304 12.07 20.57 6.18
C GLU A 304 13.38 20.54 5.38
N LEU A 305 13.71 19.42 4.79
CA LEU A 305 14.91 19.25 3.96
C LEU A 305 14.72 19.90 2.58
N ALA A 306 15.77 20.57 2.09
CA ALA A 306 15.79 21.23 0.78
C ALA A 306 16.20 20.22 -0.33
N THR A 307 15.29 19.30 -0.66
CA THR A 307 15.54 18.16 -1.55
C THR A 307 15.94 18.55 -2.97
N GLU A 308 15.57 19.74 -3.41
CA GLU A 308 15.96 20.34 -4.68
C GLU A 308 17.46 20.68 -4.75
N LYS A 309 18.16 20.72 -3.61
CA LYS A 309 19.61 21.00 -3.57
C LYS A 309 20.43 19.75 -3.89
N PRO A 310 21.48 19.86 -4.72
CA PRO A 310 22.21 18.69 -5.25
C PRO A 310 22.76 17.74 -4.19
N MET A 311 23.32 18.26 -3.06
CA MET A 311 23.89 17.39 -2.03
C MET A 311 22.83 16.77 -1.13
N VAL A 312 21.66 17.39 -0.97
CA VAL A 312 20.51 16.78 -0.28
C VAL A 312 19.93 15.66 -1.15
N ARG A 313 19.71 15.91 -2.43
CA ARG A 313 19.28 14.90 -3.40
C ARG A 313 20.24 13.72 -3.45
N LYS A 314 21.56 14.00 -3.53
CA LYS A 314 22.58 12.97 -3.47
C LYS A 314 22.43 12.11 -2.21
N TYR A 315 22.30 12.75 -1.04
CA TYR A 315 22.18 12.05 0.22
C TYR A 315 20.98 11.09 0.24
N ILE A 316 19.81 11.55 -0.20
CA ILE A 316 18.59 10.76 -0.26
C ILE A 316 18.77 9.56 -1.20
N LYS A 317 19.33 9.78 -2.39
CA LYS A 317 19.57 8.73 -3.38
C LYS A 317 20.57 7.69 -2.87
N ASP A 318 21.66 8.13 -2.25
CA ASP A 318 22.69 7.24 -1.68
C ASP A 318 22.10 6.40 -0.53
N SER A 319 21.30 7.02 0.33
CA SER A 319 20.63 6.37 1.46
C SER A 319 19.64 5.30 0.99
N LEU A 320 18.75 5.63 0.05
CA LEU A 320 17.80 4.67 -0.52
C LEU A 320 18.49 3.51 -1.23
N ARG A 321 19.57 3.79 -1.99
CA ARG A 321 20.39 2.76 -2.61
C ARG A 321 20.99 1.82 -1.57
N TYR A 322 21.55 2.39 -0.49
CA TYR A 322 22.10 1.62 0.62
C TYR A 322 21.08 0.68 1.23
N TRP A 323 19.86 1.16 1.54
CA TRP A 323 18.80 0.31 2.07
C TRP A 323 18.37 -0.78 1.09
N ALA A 324 18.28 -0.46 -0.20
CA ALA A 324 17.90 -1.43 -1.22
C ALA A 324 18.99 -2.48 -1.46
N GLU A 325 20.26 -2.09 -1.50
CA GLU A 325 21.38 -3.02 -1.78
C GLU A 325 21.82 -3.82 -0.55
N GLU A 326 21.97 -3.15 0.60
CA GLU A 326 22.54 -3.77 1.80
C GLU A 326 21.51 -4.58 2.61
N TYR A 327 20.24 -4.11 2.64
CA TYR A 327 19.16 -4.77 3.38
C TYR A 327 18.14 -5.46 2.47
N HIS A 328 18.33 -5.44 1.18
CA HIS A 328 17.40 -6.02 0.21
C HIS A 328 15.95 -5.47 0.34
N ILE A 329 15.81 -4.23 0.78
CA ILE A 329 14.49 -3.56 0.84
C ILE A 329 13.88 -3.54 -0.55
N ASP A 330 12.59 -3.91 -0.66
CA ASP A 330 11.86 -4.13 -1.91
C ASP A 330 11.04 -2.93 -2.38
N GLY A 331 10.96 -1.90 -1.57
CA GLY A 331 10.23 -0.68 -1.91
C GLY A 331 10.29 0.35 -0.80
N PHE A 332 9.80 1.55 -1.11
CA PHE A 332 9.84 2.69 -0.20
C PHE A 332 8.51 3.44 -0.21
N ARG A 333 7.99 3.75 0.98
CA ARG A 333 6.89 4.69 1.18
C ARG A 333 7.46 6.01 1.66
N PHE A 334 7.16 7.09 0.96
CA PHE A 334 7.64 8.43 1.29
C PHE A 334 6.60 9.17 2.14
N ASP A 335 6.97 9.45 3.37
CA ASP A 335 6.23 10.33 4.27
C ASP A 335 6.21 11.75 3.71
N LEU A 336 5.04 12.44 3.76
CA LEU A 336 4.86 13.79 3.25
C LEU A 336 5.61 14.04 1.91
N MET A 337 5.40 13.17 0.94
CA MET A 337 6.15 13.13 -0.33
C MET A 337 6.07 14.46 -1.09
N ALA A 338 5.05 15.29 -0.86
CA ALA A 338 4.96 16.61 -1.48
C ALA A 338 6.07 17.58 -1.00
N LEU A 339 6.82 17.26 0.04
CA LEU A 339 8.02 18.02 0.47
C LEU A 339 9.30 17.60 -0.28
N ILE A 340 9.23 16.54 -1.07
CA ILE A 340 10.30 16.10 -1.97
C ILE A 340 9.99 16.65 -3.36
N ASP A 341 10.94 17.34 -3.97
CA ASP A 341 10.74 17.88 -5.32
C ASP A 341 10.58 16.77 -6.37
N THR A 342 9.73 17.03 -7.37
CA THR A 342 9.36 16.05 -8.38
C THR A 342 10.57 15.55 -9.18
N THR A 343 11.58 16.40 -9.39
CA THR A 343 12.83 16.00 -10.07
C THR A 343 13.59 14.96 -9.26
N THR A 344 13.72 15.16 -7.94
CA THR A 344 14.35 14.20 -7.04
C THR A 344 13.60 12.86 -7.04
N MET A 345 12.27 12.87 -6.95
CA MET A 345 11.48 11.63 -7.01
C MET A 345 11.68 10.86 -8.32
N LYS A 346 11.65 11.55 -9.46
CA LYS A 346 11.89 10.93 -10.78
C LYS A 346 13.29 10.31 -10.89
N GLU A 347 14.32 11.00 -10.40
CA GLU A 347 15.68 10.48 -10.38
C GLU A 347 15.80 9.23 -9.50
N ILE A 348 15.24 9.26 -8.26
CA ILE A 348 15.21 8.12 -7.35
C ILE A 348 14.63 6.88 -8.05
N VAL A 349 13.40 7.01 -8.56
CA VAL A 349 12.69 5.88 -9.17
C VAL A 349 13.44 5.32 -10.38
N SER A 350 13.87 6.21 -11.30
CA SER A 350 14.54 5.79 -12.53
C SER A 350 15.90 5.16 -12.28
N GLU A 351 16.70 5.71 -11.36
CA GLU A 351 18.03 5.20 -11.06
C GLU A 351 17.99 3.90 -10.29
N LEU A 352 17.19 3.81 -9.21
CA LEU A 352 17.14 2.60 -8.40
C LEU A 352 16.55 1.42 -9.17
N ARG A 353 15.52 1.64 -10.01
CA ARG A 353 15.00 0.55 -10.86
C ARG A 353 16.00 0.10 -11.93
N ARG A 354 16.79 1.00 -12.48
CA ARG A 354 17.80 0.66 -13.48
C ARG A 354 19.01 -0.04 -12.87
N GLU A 355 19.44 0.37 -11.67
CA GLU A 355 20.76 0.02 -11.12
C GLU A 355 20.68 -1.02 -10.01
N VAL A 356 19.56 -1.13 -9.31
CA VAL A 356 19.39 -2.08 -8.20
C VAL A 356 18.39 -3.17 -8.57
N ASP A 357 17.10 -2.85 -8.74
CA ASP A 357 16.07 -3.83 -9.08
C ASP A 357 14.86 -3.15 -9.74
N SER A 358 14.49 -3.63 -10.94
CA SER A 358 13.38 -3.07 -11.72
C SER A 358 12.01 -3.24 -11.06
N SER A 359 11.89 -4.16 -10.12
CA SER A 359 10.64 -4.46 -9.40
C SER A 359 10.47 -3.69 -8.09
N LEU A 360 11.37 -2.74 -7.77
CA LEU A 360 11.22 -1.89 -6.58
C LEU A 360 9.92 -1.10 -6.63
N LEU A 361 9.16 -1.15 -5.53
CA LEU A 361 7.91 -0.44 -5.39
C LEU A 361 8.12 0.91 -4.71
N PHE A 362 7.60 1.99 -5.32
CA PHE A 362 7.68 3.35 -4.79
C PHE A 362 6.29 3.94 -4.67
N TYR A 363 5.96 4.49 -3.50
CA TYR A 363 4.74 5.23 -3.29
C TYR A 363 4.87 6.19 -2.11
N GLY A 364 3.92 7.11 -1.95
CA GLY A 364 3.96 8.04 -0.83
C GLY A 364 2.75 8.94 -0.73
N GLU A 365 2.80 9.80 0.27
CA GLU A 365 1.76 10.76 0.59
C GLU A 365 1.88 12.01 -0.29
N PRO A 366 0.88 12.29 -1.16
CA PRO A 366 0.93 13.41 -2.08
C PRO A 366 0.49 14.74 -1.44
N TRP A 367 0.86 14.99 -0.18
CA TRP A 367 0.54 16.19 0.59
C TRP A 367 1.68 16.60 1.51
N THR A 368 1.51 17.76 2.15
CA THR A 368 2.42 18.35 3.14
C THR A 368 1.73 18.42 4.50
N GLY A 369 2.49 18.51 5.59
CA GLY A 369 1.97 18.77 6.94
C GLY A 369 1.65 20.26 7.20
N GLY A 370 2.22 21.18 6.40
CA GLY A 370 2.06 22.62 6.51
C GLY A 370 2.39 23.33 5.20
N MET A 371 2.54 24.65 5.24
CA MET A 371 2.96 25.42 4.07
C MET A 371 4.46 25.26 3.79
N SER A 372 4.80 24.99 2.55
CA SER A 372 6.18 24.90 2.06
C SER A 372 6.40 25.86 0.89
N PRO A 373 7.57 26.54 0.81
CA PRO A 373 7.95 27.36 -0.35
C PRO A 373 8.42 26.52 -1.54
N LEU A 374 8.47 25.20 -1.45
CA LEU A 374 8.82 24.32 -2.57
C LEU A 374 7.83 24.50 -3.73
N THR A 375 8.33 24.83 -4.91
CA THR A 375 7.50 25.10 -6.10
C THR A 375 7.16 23.86 -6.90
N GLU A 376 8.07 22.88 -6.95
CA GLU A 376 7.89 21.62 -7.69
C GLU A 376 7.56 20.49 -6.73
N GLN A 377 6.45 20.60 -6.02
CA GLN A 377 5.99 19.59 -5.06
C GLN A 377 5.54 18.31 -5.76
N THR A 378 5.85 17.16 -5.18
CA THR A 378 5.34 15.85 -5.63
C THR A 378 3.94 15.62 -5.06
N VAL A 379 2.95 16.30 -5.63
CA VAL A 379 1.54 16.23 -5.23
C VAL A 379 0.78 15.22 -6.08
N LYS A 380 -0.50 15.00 -5.75
CA LYS A 380 -1.42 14.14 -6.49
C LYS A 380 -1.48 14.57 -7.97
N GLY A 381 -1.28 13.63 -8.87
CA GLY A 381 -1.16 13.86 -10.32
C GLY A 381 0.28 13.97 -10.82
N SER A 382 1.27 14.25 -9.95
CA SER A 382 2.69 14.30 -10.33
C SER A 382 3.27 12.93 -10.69
N GLN A 383 2.63 11.85 -10.21
CA GLN A 383 3.06 10.47 -10.44
C GLN A 383 2.76 9.95 -11.85
N LYS A 384 1.88 10.61 -12.61
CA LYS A 384 1.42 10.15 -13.94
C LYS A 384 2.59 9.81 -14.86
N GLY A 385 2.75 8.53 -15.20
CA GLY A 385 3.81 8.04 -16.07
C GLY A 385 5.22 8.07 -15.45
N GLN A 386 5.36 8.27 -14.12
CA GLN A 386 6.67 8.40 -13.47
C GLN A 386 7.13 7.12 -12.74
N GLY A 387 6.30 6.08 -12.71
CA GLY A 387 6.66 4.80 -12.13
C GLY A 387 6.58 4.73 -10.61
N PHE A 388 5.88 5.63 -9.95
CA PHE A 388 5.53 5.55 -8.54
C PHE A 388 4.05 5.82 -8.31
N ALA A 389 3.51 5.38 -7.19
CA ALA A 389 2.12 5.54 -6.82
C ALA A 389 1.92 6.58 -5.72
N VAL A 390 0.69 7.02 -5.53
CA VAL A 390 0.31 7.90 -4.41
C VAL A 390 -0.90 7.35 -3.67
N PHE A 391 -1.02 7.69 -2.39
CA PHE A 391 -2.18 7.35 -1.58
C PHE A 391 -3.46 7.97 -2.13
N ASN A 392 -4.51 7.15 -2.28
CA ASN A 392 -5.81 7.52 -2.81
C ASN A 392 -6.77 7.95 -1.69
N ASP A 393 -6.59 9.16 -1.19
CA ASP A 393 -7.45 9.72 -0.14
C ASP A 393 -8.86 10.07 -0.64
N HIS A 394 -9.06 10.30 -1.95
CA HIS A 394 -10.39 10.46 -2.54
C HIS A 394 -11.23 9.19 -2.36
N PHE A 395 -10.65 8.04 -2.69
CA PHE A 395 -11.30 6.75 -2.50
C PHE A 395 -11.52 6.43 -1.01
N ARG A 396 -10.50 6.69 -0.17
CA ARG A 396 -10.61 6.56 1.28
C ARG A 396 -11.82 7.31 1.84
N HIS A 397 -11.97 8.60 1.49
CA HIS A 397 -13.09 9.41 1.94
C HIS A 397 -14.43 8.94 1.37
N ALA A 398 -14.47 8.53 0.11
CA ALA A 398 -15.69 8.00 -0.49
C ALA A 398 -16.18 6.73 0.23
N ILE A 399 -15.27 5.87 0.72
CA ILE A 399 -15.63 4.63 1.42
C ILE A 399 -16.01 4.90 2.88
N LYS A 400 -15.17 5.59 3.67
CA LYS A 400 -15.33 5.69 5.13
C LYS A 400 -15.83 7.04 5.64
N GLY A 401 -15.80 8.09 4.82
CA GLY A 401 -16.06 9.48 5.23
C GLY A 401 -14.80 10.16 5.74
N ASP A 402 -14.92 11.14 6.64
CA ASP A 402 -13.80 11.87 7.22
C ASP A 402 -12.85 10.95 8.03
N ASN A 403 -11.73 11.52 8.48
CA ASN A 403 -10.72 10.72 9.16
C ASN A 403 -11.08 10.40 10.61
N ASP A 404 -11.53 11.40 11.39
CA ASP A 404 -11.60 11.32 12.85
C ASP A 404 -12.96 11.67 13.43
N GLY A 405 -13.87 12.22 12.62
CA GLY A 405 -15.20 12.65 13.03
C GLY A 405 -16.31 11.65 12.71
N HIS A 406 -17.56 12.14 12.82
CA HIS A 406 -18.78 11.37 12.52
C HIS A 406 -19.16 11.38 11.03
N GLY A 407 -18.38 12.06 10.17
CA GLY A 407 -18.63 12.10 8.73
C GLY A 407 -18.62 10.70 8.14
N ARG A 408 -19.62 10.40 7.32
CA ARG A 408 -19.84 9.07 6.75
C ARG A 408 -19.45 9.02 5.28
N GLY A 409 -19.08 7.85 4.82
CA GLY A 409 -18.93 7.50 3.42
C GLY A 409 -19.86 6.35 3.04
N PHE A 410 -19.65 5.75 1.90
CA PHE A 410 -20.48 4.68 1.36
C PHE A 410 -20.63 3.48 2.33
N ALA A 411 -19.54 2.95 2.86
CA ALA A 411 -19.57 1.81 3.77
C ALA A 411 -20.10 2.17 5.16
N THR A 412 -19.99 3.42 5.58
CA THR A 412 -20.44 3.89 6.89
C THR A 412 -21.85 4.50 6.88
N GLY A 413 -22.52 4.56 5.72
CA GLY A 413 -23.94 4.80 5.67
C GLY A 413 -24.39 6.06 4.93
N GLU A 414 -23.48 6.80 4.27
CA GLU A 414 -23.83 7.99 3.50
C GLU A 414 -24.27 7.61 2.08
N PRO A 415 -25.39 8.18 1.57
CA PRO A 415 -25.78 8.08 0.16
C PRO A 415 -24.88 8.96 -0.74
N TRP A 416 -24.99 8.79 -2.05
CA TRP A 416 -24.40 9.64 -3.08
C TRP A 416 -22.88 9.49 -3.31
N TYR A 417 -22.24 8.49 -2.70
CA TYR A 417 -20.81 8.22 -2.92
C TYR A 417 -20.53 7.14 -3.97
N GLU A 418 -21.57 6.56 -4.59
CA GLU A 418 -21.45 5.44 -5.53
C GLU A 418 -20.46 5.77 -6.67
N GLY A 419 -20.63 6.93 -7.31
CA GLY A 419 -19.76 7.36 -8.41
C GLY A 419 -18.31 7.54 -8.00
N ALA A 420 -18.04 8.12 -6.82
CA ALA A 420 -16.68 8.29 -6.31
C ALA A 420 -16.05 6.95 -5.91
N VAL A 421 -16.84 6.01 -5.39
CA VAL A 421 -16.38 4.66 -5.08
C VAL A 421 -16.07 3.90 -6.37
N VAL A 422 -16.92 4.00 -7.39
CA VAL A 422 -16.68 3.39 -8.71
C VAL A 422 -15.39 3.93 -9.33
N GLU A 423 -15.16 5.25 -9.30
CA GLU A 423 -13.92 5.84 -9.80
C GLU A 423 -12.69 5.26 -9.09
N GLY A 424 -12.74 5.14 -7.76
CA GLY A 424 -11.67 4.49 -6.99
C GLY A 424 -11.51 3.00 -7.34
N MET A 425 -12.63 2.27 -7.57
CA MET A 425 -12.60 0.88 -8.01
C MET A 425 -11.95 0.71 -9.39
N MET A 426 -12.05 1.69 -10.26
CA MET A 426 -11.38 1.75 -11.55
C MET A 426 -9.90 2.16 -11.46
N GLY A 427 -9.35 2.36 -10.25
CA GLY A 427 -7.99 2.83 -10.05
C GLY A 427 -7.79 4.32 -10.27
N SER A 428 -8.85 5.13 -10.14
CA SER A 428 -8.86 6.60 -10.30
C SER A 428 -8.28 7.10 -11.63
N ILE A 429 -8.50 6.35 -12.70
CA ILE A 429 -7.96 6.63 -14.05
C ILE A 429 -8.59 7.84 -14.73
N HIS A 430 -9.76 8.31 -14.29
CA HIS A 430 -10.41 9.52 -14.77
C HIS A 430 -10.22 10.71 -13.81
N ASP A 431 -9.67 10.48 -12.61
CA ASP A 431 -9.39 11.51 -11.61
C ASP A 431 -7.92 11.97 -11.69
N PHE A 432 -7.03 11.35 -10.94
CA PHE A 432 -5.66 11.83 -10.78
C PHE A 432 -4.58 10.85 -11.26
N ALA A 433 -4.91 9.63 -11.63
CA ALA A 433 -3.97 8.64 -12.14
C ALA A 433 -4.04 8.52 -13.67
N LEU A 434 -2.96 8.09 -14.28
CA LEU A 434 -2.94 7.68 -15.70
C LEU A 434 -3.27 6.19 -15.79
N HIS A 435 -2.74 5.40 -14.88
CA HIS A 435 -2.89 3.96 -14.81
C HIS A 435 -3.22 3.53 -13.37
N PRO A 436 -3.88 2.38 -13.15
CA PRO A 436 -4.21 1.90 -11.80
C PRO A 436 -3.01 1.64 -10.89
N ASP A 437 -1.85 1.27 -11.46
CA ASP A 437 -0.61 1.01 -10.74
C ASP A 437 0.04 2.27 -10.13
N GLU A 438 -0.54 3.45 -10.40
CA GLU A 438 -0.15 4.73 -9.81
C GLU A 438 -0.95 5.10 -8.57
N THR A 439 -1.84 4.20 -8.08
CA THR A 439 -2.70 4.46 -6.92
C THR A 439 -2.52 3.40 -5.83
N VAL A 440 -2.35 3.87 -4.57
CA VAL A 440 -2.46 3.02 -3.38
C VAL A 440 -3.83 3.21 -2.77
N ASN A 441 -4.66 2.20 -2.87
CA ASN A 441 -6.02 2.19 -2.37
C ASN A 441 -6.08 1.68 -0.93
N TYR A 442 -6.70 2.42 -0.05
CA TYR A 442 -6.78 2.12 1.38
C TYR A 442 -8.00 2.72 2.02
N VAL A 443 -8.33 2.28 3.22
CA VAL A 443 -9.37 2.89 4.06
C VAL A 443 -8.74 3.58 5.26
N THR A 444 -7.79 2.92 5.90
CA THR A 444 -7.06 3.41 7.07
C THR A 444 -5.60 2.99 7.03
N VAL A 445 -4.78 3.76 7.74
CA VAL A 445 -3.36 3.54 7.99
C VAL A 445 -3.08 3.81 9.47
N HIS A 446 -1.81 3.91 9.88
CA HIS A 446 -1.44 4.23 11.28
C HIS A 446 -2.00 5.57 11.75
N ASP A 447 -2.07 6.58 10.86
CA ASP A 447 -2.62 7.91 11.12
C ASP A 447 -4.14 7.90 11.26
N ASN A 448 -4.65 8.80 12.09
CA ASN A 448 -6.08 8.99 12.35
C ASN A 448 -6.76 7.77 13.01
N LEU A 449 -8.08 7.75 13.08
CA LEU A 449 -8.80 6.59 13.60
C LEU A 449 -8.56 5.37 12.71
N ASN A 450 -8.22 4.23 13.32
CA ASN A 450 -8.21 2.97 12.59
C ASN A 450 -9.64 2.56 12.18
N LEU A 451 -9.76 1.56 11.30
CA LEU A 451 -11.06 1.24 10.67
C LEU A 451 -12.16 0.91 11.67
N TRP A 452 -11.85 0.06 12.66
CA TRP A 452 -12.84 -0.36 13.65
C TRP A 452 -13.36 0.83 14.46
N ASP A 453 -12.46 1.65 15.00
CA ASP A 453 -12.82 2.82 15.80
C ASP A 453 -13.57 3.86 14.96
N LYS A 454 -13.16 4.07 13.69
CA LYS A 454 -13.88 4.95 12.76
C LYS A 454 -15.32 4.48 12.52
N ILE A 455 -15.54 3.19 12.38
CA ILE A 455 -16.90 2.64 12.21
C ILE A 455 -17.73 2.89 13.45
N LEU A 456 -17.18 2.67 14.65
CA LEU A 456 -17.88 2.93 15.90
C LEU A 456 -18.27 4.41 16.03
N VAL A 457 -17.35 5.33 15.72
CA VAL A 457 -17.61 6.78 15.74
C VAL A 457 -18.65 7.15 14.69
N ALA A 458 -18.53 6.71 13.45
CA ALA A 458 -19.45 7.02 12.37
C ALA A 458 -20.87 6.48 12.63
N CYS A 459 -20.99 5.40 13.40
CA CYS A 459 -22.28 4.81 13.79
C CYS A 459 -22.84 5.35 15.13
N GLY A 460 -22.14 6.27 15.81
CA GLY A 460 -22.54 6.81 17.10
C GLY A 460 -22.47 5.81 18.24
N MET A 461 -21.51 4.87 18.17
CA MET A 461 -21.33 3.79 19.16
C MET A 461 -20.13 4.05 20.09
N GLU A 462 -19.41 5.15 19.93
CA GLU A 462 -18.18 5.47 20.65
C GLU A 462 -18.37 5.55 22.19
N GLU A 463 -19.49 6.10 22.67
CA GLU A 463 -19.79 6.16 24.11
C GLU A 463 -20.08 4.76 24.68
N GLN A 464 -20.86 3.94 23.98
CA GLN A 464 -21.16 2.57 24.39
C GLN A 464 -19.90 1.70 24.40
N ALA A 465 -19.00 1.92 23.45
CA ALA A 465 -17.71 1.23 23.36
C ALA A 465 -16.68 1.74 24.39
N GLY A 466 -16.95 2.88 25.05
CA GLY A 466 -16.01 3.51 25.98
C GLY A 466 -14.73 3.94 25.30
N LEU A 467 -14.82 4.49 24.08
CA LEU A 467 -13.64 4.96 23.35
C LEU A 467 -12.98 6.13 24.10
N LEU A 468 -11.66 6.18 24.01
CA LEU A 468 -10.87 7.19 24.70
C LEU A 468 -10.99 8.55 24.04
N ARG A 469 -10.91 9.60 24.83
CA ARG A 469 -10.65 10.96 24.34
C ARG A 469 -9.18 11.25 24.59
N MET A 470 -8.38 11.11 23.55
CA MET A 470 -6.93 11.31 23.60
C MET A 470 -6.53 12.62 22.92
N THR A 471 -5.48 13.26 23.45
CA THR A 471 -4.77 14.36 22.82
C THR A 471 -3.28 14.20 23.08
N ASP A 472 -2.48 14.16 22.03
CA ASP A 472 -1.03 13.98 22.10
C ASP A 472 -0.59 12.81 22.99
N GLY A 473 -1.28 11.68 22.88
CA GLY A 473 -0.98 10.49 23.66
C GLY A 473 -1.33 10.57 25.16
N LYS A 474 -2.18 11.54 25.55
CA LYS A 474 -2.67 11.69 26.93
C LYS A 474 -4.19 11.76 26.97
N LEU A 475 -4.79 11.17 28.01
CA LEU A 475 -6.20 11.32 28.26
C LEU A 475 -6.54 12.79 28.55
N VAL A 476 -7.53 13.36 27.86
CA VAL A 476 -7.95 14.76 27.99
C VAL A 476 -8.40 15.10 29.40
N ASN A 477 -9.01 14.16 30.08
CA ASN A 477 -9.53 14.29 31.45
C ASN A 477 -8.53 13.89 32.55
N GLY A 478 -7.28 13.59 32.16
CA GLY A 478 -6.28 12.99 33.06
C GLY A 478 -6.64 11.57 33.44
N GLY A 479 -5.68 10.72 33.61
CA GLY A 479 -5.93 9.34 34.01
C GLY A 479 -4.84 8.41 33.52
N ASP A 480 -4.97 7.16 33.96
CA ASP A 480 -4.06 6.11 33.56
C ASP A 480 -4.59 5.46 32.27
N VAL A 481 -3.88 5.62 31.15
CA VAL A 481 -4.24 5.05 29.84
C VAL A 481 -4.49 3.56 29.94
N TRP A 482 -3.69 2.83 30.69
CA TRP A 482 -3.86 1.39 30.89
C TRP A 482 -5.20 1.05 31.54
N LYS A 483 -5.59 1.77 32.57
CA LYS A 483 -6.90 1.55 33.22
C LYS A 483 -8.06 1.92 32.32
N ALA A 484 -7.91 3.01 31.56
CA ALA A 484 -8.93 3.46 30.64
C ALA A 484 -9.14 2.47 29.48
N THR A 485 -8.05 1.96 28.89
CA THR A 485 -8.15 0.92 27.84
C THR A 485 -8.71 -0.40 28.38
N ALA A 486 -8.37 -0.78 29.61
CA ALA A 486 -8.90 -1.98 30.26
C ALA A 486 -10.41 -1.87 30.58
N ALA A 487 -10.94 -0.67 30.77
CA ALA A 487 -12.37 -0.41 30.99
C ALA A 487 -13.18 -0.30 29.71
N SER A 488 -12.54 -0.11 28.55
CA SER A 488 -13.21 0.01 27.26
C SER A 488 -13.78 -1.33 26.80
N THR A 489 -14.92 -1.26 26.11
CA THR A 489 -15.64 -2.43 25.56
C THR A 489 -15.88 -2.27 24.06
N PRO A 490 -14.80 -2.16 23.24
CA PRO A 490 -14.91 -1.82 21.82
C PRO A 490 -15.68 -2.85 20.98
N TYR A 491 -15.91 -4.02 21.52
CA TYR A 491 -16.64 -5.11 20.87
C TYR A 491 -18.00 -5.39 21.52
N ALA A 492 -18.50 -4.45 22.32
CA ALA A 492 -19.84 -4.57 22.91
C ALA A 492 -20.90 -4.65 21.79
N GLY A 493 -21.86 -5.56 21.95
CA GLY A 493 -22.94 -5.77 20.99
C GLY A 493 -22.58 -6.65 19.78
N ILE A 494 -21.35 -7.20 19.68
CA ILE A 494 -21.04 -8.26 18.70
C ILE A 494 -21.42 -9.62 19.32
N PRO A 495 -22.37 -10.39 18.72
CA PRO A 495 -22.73 -11.73 19.20
C PRO A 495 -21.55 -12.70 19.04
N ASP A 496 -21.22 -13.44 20.10
CA ASP A 496 -20.10 -14.41 20.05
C ASP A 496 -20.41 -15.62 19.17
N GLU A 497 -21.69 -16.02 19.07
CA GLU A 497 -22.10 -17.14 18.22
C GLU A 497 -22.10 -16.80 16.73
N ASP A 498 -22.25 -15.52 16.39
CA ASP A 498 -22.31 -15.06 14.99
C ASP A 498 -21.78 -13.63 14.84
N VAL A 499 -20.46 -13.47 14.89
CA VAL A 499 -19.81 -12.16 14.76
C VAL A 499 -20.13 -11.47 13.42
N MET A 500 -20.39 -12.25 12.36
CA MET A 500 -20.70 -11.77 11.01
C MET A 500 -22.10 -11.16 10.91
N SER A 501 -22.98 -11.34 11.91
CA SER A 501 -24.31 -10.72 11.93
C SER A 501 -24.29 -9.25 12.35
N ALA A 502 -23.24 -8.81 13.05
CA ALA A 502 -23.14 -7.44 13.54
C ALA A 502 -22.93 -6.44 12.38
N ALA A 503 -23.77 -5.40 12.31
CA ALA A 503 -23.70 -4.38 11.26
C ALA A 503 -22.34 -3.68 11.21
N ALA A 504 -21.72 -3.38 12.35
CA ALA A 504 -20.39 -2.78 12.41
C ALA A 504 -19.31 -3.70 11.80
N VAL A 505 -19.38 -5.01 12.04
CA VAL A 505 -18.47 -6.00 11.42
C VAL A 505 -18.68 -6.03 9.91
N ARG A 506 -19.92 -6.06 9.43
CA ARG A 506 -20.24 -6.04 7.99
C ARG A 506 -19.72 -4.76 7.33
N ARG A 507 -19.83 -3.59 7.98
CA ARG A 507 -19.26 -2.33 7.48
C ARG A 507 -17.75 -2.40 7.35
N SER A 508 -17.04 -3.02 8.30
CA SER A 508 -15.61 -3.22 8.24
C SER A 508 -15.21 -4.11 7.05
N LEU A 509 -15.90 -5.23 6.87
CA LEU A 509 -15.69 -6.13 5.74
C LEU A 509 -16.02 -5.48 4.39
N LEU A 510 -17.09 -4.69 4.36
CA LEU A 510 -17.49 -3.95 3.16
C LEU A 510 -16.41 -2.94 2.75
N ALA A 511 -15.89 -2.17 3.72
CA ALA A 511 -14.91 -1.12 3.47
C ALA A 511 -13.61 -1.66 2.87
N ASN A 512 -12.95 -2.60 3.54
CA ASN A 512 -11.71 -3.20 3.02
C ASN A 512 -11.97 -4.20 1.87
N GLY A 513 -13.16 -4.78 1.78
CA GLY A 513 -13.55 -5.62 0.65
C GLY A 513 -13.64 -4.81 -0.65
N ILE A 514 -14.16 -3.58 -0.60
CA ILE A 514 -14.14 -2.63 -1.72
C ILE A 514 -12.69 -2.36 -2.17
N VAL A 515 -11.77 -2.12 -1.23
CA VAL A 515 -10.35 -1.90 -1.54
C VAL A 515 -9.71 -3.13 -2.18
N LEU A 516 -9.92 -4.31 -1.62
CA LEU A 516 -9.32 -5.56 -2.12
C LEU A 516 -9.82 -5.99 -3.50
N LEU A 517 -11.06 -5.62 -3.87
CA LEU A 517 -11.64 -5.95 -5.18
C LEU A 517 -11.50 -4.81 -6.20
N SER A 518 -10.87 -3.68 -5.83
CA SER A 518 -10.62 -2.57 -6.74
C SER A 518 -9.34 -2.77 -7.57
N GLN A 519 -9.26 -2.08 -8.70
CA GLN A 519 -8.02 -1.93 -9.46
C GLN A 519 -7.07 -0.98 -8.70
N GLY A 520 -5.76 -1.12 -8.92
CA GLY A 520 -4.75 -0.39 -8.16
C GLY A 520 -4.04 -1.26 -7.11
N ILE A 521 -3.30 -0.65 -6.21
CA ILE A 521 -2.49 -1.33 -5.18
C ILE A 521 -3.23 -1.27 -3.84
N PRO A 522 -3.81 -2.37 -3.33
CA PRO A 522 -4.51 -2.35 -2.05
C PRO A 522 -3.53 -2.33 -0.86
N LEU A 523 -3.87 -1.52 0.15
CA LEU A 523 -3.16 -1.46 1.43
C LEU A 523 -4.15 -1.70 2.58
N LEU A 524 -3.76 -2.57 3.50
CA LEU A 524 -4.45 -2.89 4.74
C LEU A 524 -3.62 -2.40 5.94
N HIS A 525 -4.27 -1.84 6.95
CA HIS A 525 -3.64 -1.53 8.23
C HIS A 525 -3.62 -2.78 9.12
N ALA A 526 -2.47 -3.07 9.73
CA ALA A 526 -2.26 -4.27 10.53
C ALA A 526 -3.31 -4.43 11.63
N GLY A 527 -3.98 -5.58 11.62
CA GLY A 527 -5.01 -5.96 12.57
C GLY A 527 -6.43 -5.60 12.14
N ASP A 528 -6.67 -4.97 10.99
CA ASP A 528 -8.03 -4.74 10.50
C ASP A 528 -8.81 -6.06 10.34
N GLU A 529 -8.13 -7.13 9.92
CA GLU A 529 -8.67 -8.49 9.82
C GLU A 529 -8.97 -9.14 11.19
N LEU A 530 -8.54 -8.49 12.27
CA LEU A 530 -8.79 -8.89 13.67
C LEU A 530 -9.68 -7.86 14.39
N LEU A 531 -10.29 -6.93 13.67
CA LEU A 531 -11.04 -5.78 14.21
C LEU A 531 -10.22 -5.01 15.26
N ARG A 532 -8.95 -4.74 14.98
CA ARG A 532 -8.05 -4.00 15.87
C ARG A 532 -8.68 -2.66 16.26
N THR A 533 -8.62 -2.33 17.54
CA THR A 533 -8.95 -1.01 18.08
C THR A 533 -7.69 -0.33 18.62
N LYS A 534 -7.60 0.96 18.46
CA LYS A 534 -6.72 1.88 19.19
C LYS A 534 -7.51 2.66 20.25
N PHE A 535 -8.69 2.15 20.57
CA PHE A 535 -9.60 2.69 21.59
C PHE A 535 -10.07 4.12 21.33
N GLY A 536 -10.09 4.55 20.05
CA GLY A 536 -10.48 5.90 19.65
C GLY A 536 -9.34 6.92 19.66
N ASP A 537 -8.10 6.50 19.89
CA ASP A 537 -6.95 7.38 19.77
C ASP A 537 -6.60 7.58 18.30
N HIS A 538 -6.87 8.78 17.80
CA HIS A 538 -6.62 9.17 16.41
C HIS A 538 -5.16 9.61 16.14
N ASN A 539 -4.36 9.82 17.18
CA ASN A 539 -2.98 10.27 17.05
C ASN A 539 -2.08 9.54 18.06
N SER A 540 -2.01 8.21 17.90
CA SER A 540 -1.43 7.30 18.90
C SER A 540 0.08 7.16 18.83
N TYR A 541 0.81 8.08 18.15
CA TYR A 541 2.24 7.97 17.87
C TYR A 541 3.12 7.79 19.13
N ARG A 542 2.66 8.19 20.30
CA ARG A 542 3.33 8.00 21.58
C ARG A 542 2.42 7.48 22.71
N SER A 543 1.29 6.89 22.35
CA SER A 543 0.30 6.42 23.35
C SER A 543 0.68 5.09 24.00
N GLY A 544 1.76 4.48 23.56
CA GLY A 544 2.32 3.28 24.15
C GLY A 544 1.58 1.99 23.79
N ASP A 545 2.06 0.89 24.35
CA ASP A 545 1.64 -0.47 24.02
C ASP A 545 0.17 -0.75 24.35
N ALA A 546 -0.37 -0.12 25.41
CA ALA A 546 -1.77 -0.32 25.82
C ALA A 546 -2.77 0.05 24.71
N VAL A 547 -2.42 1.04 23.87
CA VAL A 547 -3.22 1.51 22.75
C VAL A 547 -2.83 0.78 21.48
N ASN A 548 -1.53 0.72 21.19
CA ASN A 548 -1.05 0.38 19.84
C ASN A 548 -0.83 -1.12 19.60
N ALA A 549 -0.60 -1.93 20.63
CA ALA A 549 -0.28 -3.34 20.45
C ALA A 549 -1.36 -4.14 19.71
N ILE A 550 -0.96 -4.99 18.79
CA ILE A 550 -1.84 -5.97 18.15
C ILE A 550 -2.20 -7.04 19.20
N ARG A 551 -3.49 -7.30 19.37
CA ARG A 551 -4.01 -8.35 20.26
C ARG A 551 -4.32 -9.60 19.46
N TRP A 552 -3.41 -10.54 19.49
CA TRP A 552 -3.53 -11.79 18.72
C TRP A 552 -4.68 -12.67 19.20
N SER A 553 -5.05 -12.59 20.48
CA SER A 553 -6.23 -13.27 21.04
C SER A 553 -7.54 -12.90 20.35
N ASN A 554 -7.61 -11.75 19.66
CA ASN A 554 -8.76 -11.37 18.86
C ASN A 554 -9.02 -12.36 17.71
N LYS A 555 -7.99 -13.02 17.17
CA LYS A 555 -8.14 -13.98 16.05
C LYS A 555 -9.07 -15.12 16.42
N LYS A 556 -9.00 -15.60 17.67
CA LYS A 556 -9.91 -16.64 18.17
C LYS A 556 -11.38 -16.24 17.99
N ARG A 557 -11.75 -15.04 18.43
CA ARG A 557 -13.13 -14.54 18.37
C ARG A 557 -13.52 -14.15 16.94
N PHE A 558 -12.62 -13.50 16.23
CA PHE A 558 -12.89 -12.92 14.91
C PHE A 558 -12.31 -13.77 13.76
N LYS A 559 -12.15 -15.08 13.98
CA LYS A 559 -11.70 -16.00 12.94
C LYS A 559 -12.51 -15.91 11.64
N PRO A 560 -13.87 -15.78 11.68
CA PRO A 560 -14.65 -15.58 10.45
C PRO A 560 -14.30 -14.30 9.70
N VAL A 561 -13.94 -13.21 10.41
CA VAL A 561 -13.50 -11.94 9.82
C VAL A 561 -12.15 -12.16 9.12
N PHE A 562 -11.18 -12.75 9.81
CA PHE A 562 -9.88 -13.11 9.25
C PHE A 562 -10.02 -13.99 7.99
N ASP A 563 -10.84 -15.03 8.05
CA ASP A 563 -11.06 -15.94 6.92
C ASP A 563 -11.67 -15.22 5.72
N TYR A 564 -12.50 -14.23 5.95
CA TYR A 564 -13.09 -13.40 4.90
C TYR A 564 -12.02 -12.56 4.19
N TYR A 565 -11.14 -11.86 4.94
CA TYR A 565 -10.00 -11.13 4.37
C TYR A 565 -9.06 -12.04 3.59
N LYS A 566 -8.69 -13.16 4.17
CA LYS A 566 -7.87 -14.20 3.53
C LYS A 566 -8.49 -14.66 2.21
N GLY A 567 -9.80 -14.89 2.21
CA GLY A 567 -10.54 -15.31 1.01
C GLY A 567 -10.56 -14.25 -0.08
N LEU A 568 -10.76 -12.97 0.25
CA LEU A 568 -10.69 -11.87 -0.71
C LEU A 568 -9.29 -11.68 -1.31
N ILE A 569 -8.26 -11.79 -0.48
CA ILE A 569 -6.87 -11.72 -0.94
C ILE A 569 -6.55 -12.90 -1.88
N ALA A 570 -7.00 -14.11 -1.53
CA ALA A 570 -6.83 -15.30 -2.37
C ALA A 570 -7.55 -15.12 -3.71
N LEU A 571 -8.79 -14.62 -3.72
CA LEU A 571 -9.57 -14.33 -4.92
C LEU A 571 -8.83 -13.32 -5.82
N ARG A 572 -8.38 -12.18 -5.27
CA ARG A 572 -7.60 -11.18 -6.00
C ARG A 572 -6.34 -11.77 -6.63
N LYS A 573 -5.60 -12.60 -5.88
CA LYS A 573 -4.36 -13.22 -6.37
C LYS A 573 -4.61 -14.25 -7.47
N ALA A 574 -5.70 -14.98 -7.38
CA ALA A 574 -6.06 -16.02 -8.36
C ALA A 574 -6.52 -15.42 -9.70
N HIS A 575 -7.17 -14.24 -9.68
CA HIS A 575 -7.82 -13.67 -10.85
C HIS A 575 -7.17 -12.35 -11.29
N PRO A 576 -6.39 -12.37 -12.40
CA PRO A 576 -5.73 -11.17 -12.96
C PRO A 576 -6.70 -10.04 -13.32
N ALA A 577 -7.96 -10.33 -13.62
CA ALA A 577 -8.99 -9.32 -13.89
C ALA A 577 -9.18 -8.31 -12.73
N PHE A 578 -8.85 -8.66 -11.48
CA PHE A 578 -8.85 -7.74 -10.34
C PHE A 578 -7.57 -6.91 -10.20
N ARG A 579 -6.58 -7.13 -11.06
CA ARG A 579 -5.23 -6.56 -10.93
C ARG A 579 -4.72 -5.97 -12.24
N MET A 580 -5.61 -5.43 -13.07
CA MET A 580 -5.23 -4.74 -14.30
C MET A 580 -4.31 -3.56 -13.98
N ALA A 581 -3.29 -3.32 -14.81
CA ALA A 581 -2.28 -2.32 -14.55
C ALA A 581 -2.33 -1.14 -15.54
N ALA A 582 -3.03 -1.29 -16.66
CA ALA A 582 -3.15 -0.27 -17.67
C ALA A 582 -4.59 0.27 -17.76
N ARG A 583 -4.72 1.55 -18.10
CA ARG A 583 -6.02 2.20 -18.34
C ARG A 583 -6.80 1.50 -19.41
N GLU A 584 -6.14 1.14 -20.50
CA GLU A 584 -6.74 0.48 -21.66
C GLU A 584 -7.36 -0.87 -21.29
N GLU A 585 -6.72 -1.63 -20.39
CA GLU A 585 -7.27 -2.88 -19.86
C GLU A 585 -8.58 -2.64 -19.09
N ILE A 586 -8.64 -1.54 -18.29
CA ILE A 586 -9.86 -1.18 -17.55
C ILE A 586 -10.98 -0.81 -18.53
N GLU A 587 -10.69 0.07 -19.48
CA GLU A 587 -11.67 0.54 -20.47
C GLU A 587 -12.20 -0.60 -21.36
N GLU A 588 -11.40 -1.64 -21.61
CA GLU A 588 -11.78 -2.80 -22.42
C GLU A 588 -12.54 -3.88 -21.61
N HIS A 589 -12.12 -4.12 -20.36
CA HIS A 589 -12.55 -5.30 -19.63
C HIS A 589 -13.46 -5.02 -18.43
N MET A 590 -13.65 -3.75 -18.00
CA MET A 590 -14.51 -3.41 -16.86
C MET A 590 -15.69 -2.55 -17.29
N GLU A 591 -16.90 -3.00 -16.93
CA GLU A 591 -18.14 -2.28 -17.19
C GLU A 591 -18.94 -2.07 -15.91
N VAL A 592 -19.41 -0.85 -15.69
CA VAL A 592 -20.29 -0.51 -14.58
C VAL A 592 -21.74 -0.81 -14.98
N LEU A 593 -22.37 -1.74 -14.28
CA LEU A 593 -23.76 -2.17 -14.52
C LEU A 593 -24.77 -1.33 -13.74
N ARG A 594 -24.39 -0.92 -12.51
CA ARG A 594 -25.24 -0.08 -11.65
C ARG A 594 -24.39 0.74 -10.69
N SER A 595 -24.74 2.00 -10.50
CA SER A 595 -24.13 2.93 -9.54
C SER A 595 -25.20 3.87 -8.98
N SER A 596 -26.19 3.29 -8.28
CA SER A 596 -27.32 4.04 -7.71
C SER A 596 -27.94 3.31 -6.51
N ASP A 597 -28.72 4.01 -5.69
CA ASP A 597 -29.46 3.45 -4.55
C ASP A 597 -28.56 2.70 -3.57
N ARG A 598 -27.33 3.16 -3.38
CA ARG A 598 -26.27 2.52 -2.59
C ARG A 598 -25.97 1.08 -3.03
N ILE A 599 -26.17 0.79 -4.31
CA ILE A 599 -25.73 -0.41 -4.99
C ILE A 599 -24.67 -0.02 -6.02
N ILE A 600 -23.55 -0.71 -5.98
CA ILE A 600 -22.56 -0.70 -7.04
C ILE A 600 -22.50 -2.11 -7.61
N ALA A 601 -22.69 -2.24 -8.91
CA ALA A 601 -22.45 -3.50 -9.61
C ALA A 601 -21.59 -3.22 -10.83
N TYR A 602 -20.56 -4.02 -11.01
CA TYR A 602 -19.73 -4.00 -12.22
C TYR A 602 -19.38 -5.40 -12.67
N ARG A 603 -19.05 -5.53 -13.94
CA ARG A 603 -18.54 -6.78 -14.49
C ARG A 603 -17.11 -6.62 -15.02
N LEU A 604 -16.35 -7.70 -14.92
CA LEU A 604 -15.06 -7.90 -15.57
C LEU A 604 -15.24 -8.96 -16.64
N THR A 605 -14.81 -8.69 -17.88
CA THR A 605 -15.10 -9.55 -19.02
C THR A 605 -13.84 -9.93 -19.78
N HIS A 606 -13.72 -11.21 -20.10
CA HIS A 606 -12.75 -11.74 -21.07
C HIS A 606 -11.30 -11.25 -20.92
N HIS A 607 -10.84 -11.03 -19.68
CA HIS A 607 -9.43 -10.70 -19.46
C HIS A 607 -8.54 -11.84 -19.94
N PRO A 608 -7.55 -11.59 -20.83
CA PRO A 608 -6.83 -12.65 -21.56
C PRO A 608 -6.09 -13.67 -20.68
N GLN A 609 -5.72 -13.26 -19.47
CA GLN A 609 -4.97 -14.10 -18.53
C GLN A 609 -5.85 -14.66 -17.41
N ASP A 610 -7.16 -14.38 -17.39
CA ASP A 610 -8.07 -14.88 -16.38
C ASP A 610 -8.76 -16.17 -16.85
N SER A 611 -8.95 -17.09 -15.90
CA SER A 611 -9.64 -18.36 -16.17
C SER A 611 -11.16 -18.22 -16.21
N TRP A 612 -11.72 -17.12 -15.68
CA TRP A 612 -13.14 -16.82 -15.68
C TRP A 612 -13.50 -15.86 -16.81
N GLY A 613 -14.45 -16.23 -17.64
CA GLY A 613 -14.87 -15.42 -18.78
C GLY A 613 -15.57 -14.13 -18.37
N GLN A 614 -16.44 -14.21 -17.37
CA GLN A 614 -17.13 -13.06 -16.79
C GLN A 614 -17.14 -13.16 -15.27
N ILE A 615 -16.89 -12.03 -14.61
CA ILE A 615 -16.98 -11.88 -13.15
C ILE A 615 -17.92 -10.71 -12.88
N VAL A 616 -18.90 -10.89 -12.01
CA VAL A 616 -19.76 -9.80 -11.53
C VAL A 616 -19.49 -9.55 -10.06
N VAL A 617 -19.22 -8.29 -9.72
CA VAL A 617 -19.04 -7.83 -8.34
C VAL A 617 -20.21 -6.91 -8.00
N ILE A 618 -20.86 -7.17 -6.88
CA ILE A 618 -21.97 -6.38 -6.37
C ILE A 618 -21.65 -5.94 -4.95
N VAL A 619 -21.83 -4.66 -4.69
CA VAL A 619 -21.63 -4.02 -3.39
C VAL A 619 -22.97 -3.42 -2.94
N ASN A 620 -23.53 -3.92 -1.84
CA ASN A 620 -24.72 -3.37 -1.23
C ASN A 620 -24.37 -2.58 0.03
N GLY A 621 -24.40 -1.25 -0.05
CA GLY A 621 -24.19 -0.33 1.08
C GLY A 621 -25.44 -0.11 1.94
N ASN A 622 -26.61 -0.63 1.55
CA ASN A 622 -27.82 -0.54 2.35
C ASN A 622 -27.79 -1.51 3.54
N GLU A 623 -28.57 -1.23 4.58
CA GLU A 623 -28.72 -2.14 5.73
C GLU A 623 -29.70 -3.29 5.47
N HIS A 624 -30.44 -3.24 4.36
CA HIS A 624 -31.42 -4.24 3.95
C HIS A 624 -31.02 -4.91 2.64
N GLU A 625 -31.64 -6.06 2.37
CA GLU A 625 -31.45 -6.80 1.14
C GLU A 625 -31.95 -5.99 -0.07
N MET A 626 -31.20 -6.06 -1.16
CA MET A 626 -31.55 -5.46 -2.45
C MET A 626 -31.48 -6.48 -3.57
N THR A 627 -32.33 -6.33 -4.56
CA THR A 627 -32.34 -7.16 -5.75
C THR A 627 -31.50 -6.52 -6.86
N VAL A 628 -30.67 -7.31 -7.53
CA VAL A 628 -29.82 -6.86 -8.63
C VAL A 628 -29.96 -7.83 -9.82
N ASP A 629 -30.08 -7.26 -11.01
CA ASP A 629 -30.12 -8.01 -12.25
C ASP A 629 -28.70 -8.43 -12.64
N LEU A 630 -28.54 -9.68 -13.06
CA LEU A 630 -27.29 -10.24 -13.56
C LEU A 630 -27.24 -10.20 -15.09
N PRO A 631 -26.09 -9.97 -15.70
CA PRO A 631 -25.96 -10.04 -17.14
C PRO A 631 -26.45 -11.38 -17.70
N PRO A 632 -27.10 -11.41 -18.86
CA PRO A 632 -27.55 -12.65 -19.48
C PRO A 632 -26.36 -13.53 -19.87
N THR A 633 -26.46 -14.82 -19.60
CA THR A 633 -25.44 -15.80 -19.93
C THR A 633 -26.07 -17.18 -20.18
N PRO A 634 -25.51 -17.99 -21.09
CA PRO A 634 -25.96 -19.39 -21.29
C PRO A 634 -25.52 -20.32 -20.18
N TYR A 635 -24.64 -19.83 -19.32
CA TYR A 635 -24.07 -20.60 -18.23
C TYR A 635 -24.69 -20.22 -16.88
N ARG A 636 -24.43 -21.03 -15.87
CA ARG A 636 -24.81 -20.71 -14.49
C ARG A 636 -23.88 -19.71 -13.90
N TRP A 637 -24.42 -18.90 -13.00
CA TRP A 637 -23.60 -18.05 -12.13
C TRP A 637 -23.20 -18.81 -10.88
N SER A 638 -21.90 -18.84 -10.58
CA SER A 638 -21.34 -19.41 -9.35
C SER A 638 -20.89 -18.32 -8.40
N ILE A 639 -21.47 -18.30 -7.18
CA ILE A 639 -21.13 -17.35 -6.12
C ILE A 639 -19.86 -17.84 -5.42
N VAL A 640 -18.88 -16.96 -5.24
CA VAL A 640 -17.63 -17.22 -4.51
C VAL A 640 -17.40 -16.26 -3.34
N VAL A 641 -18.14 -15.16 -3.29
CA VAL A 641 -18.18 -14.24 -2.15
C VAL A 641 -19.63 -13.88 -1.84
N ASN A 642 -20.00 -13.94 -0.57
CA ASN A 642 -21.28 -13.48 -0.05
C ASN A 642 -21.08 -12.75 1.28
N ASP A 643 -22.15 -12.48 2.03
CA ASP A 643 -22.10 -11.81 3.34
C ASP A 643 -21.43 -12.62 4.47
N ARG A 644 -21.05 -13.87 4.23
CA ARG A 644 -20.50 -14.81 5.21
C ARG A 644 -19.14 -15.37 4.86
N GLN A 645 -18.87 -15.55 3.59
CA GLN A 645 -17.71 -16.28 3.10
C GLN A 645 -17.12 -15.57 1.87
N ALA A 646 -15.82 -15.66 1.73
CA ALA A 646 -15.07 -15.19 0.58
C ALA A 646 -14.00 -16.22 0.22
N GLY A 647 -13.74 -16.38 -1.08
CA GLY A 647 -12.72 -17.29 -1.57
C GLY A 647 -12.83 -17.50 -3.07
N THR A 648 -12.21 -18.57 -3.55
CA THR A 648 -12.24 -19.01 -4.96
C THR A 648 -13.19 -20.21 -5.20
N ASP A 649 -13.61 -20.86 -4.13
CA ASP A 649 -14.49 -22.01 -4.20
C ASP A 649 -15.95 -21.58 -4.35
N THR A 650 -16.71 -22.31 -5.19
CA THR A 650 -18.13 -22.05 -5.39
C THR A 650 -18.93 -22.34 -4.11
N ILE A 651 -19.59 -21.31 -3.58
CA ILE A 651 -20.49 -21.40 -2.42
C ILE A 651 -21.86 -21.93 -2.87
N LYS A 652 -22.38 -21.38 -3.98
CA LYS A 652 -23.70 -21.70 -4.53
C LYS A 652 -23.74 -21.36 -6.01
N THR A 653 -24.50 -22.14 -6.78
CA THR A 653 -24.76 -21.91 -8.19
C THR A 653 -26.19 -21.41 -8.43
N LEU A 654 -26.38 -20.52 -9.39
CA LEU A 654 -27.66 -19.89 -9.74
C LEU A 654 -28.01 -20.07 -11.21
N ASP A 655 -29.30 -20.34 -11.50
CA ASP A 655 -29.86 -20.33 -12.85
C ASP A 655 -30.56 -19.02 -13.20
N GLN A 656 -30.88 -18.21 -12.20
CA GLN A 656 -31.68 -16.98 -12.32
C GLN A 656 -30.85 -15.80 -12.81
N GLY A 657 -31.46 -14.90 -13.59
CA GLY A 657 -30.90 -13.62 -14.02
C GLY A 657 -30.99 -12.52 -12.95
N VAL A 658 -31.51 -12.83 -11.77
CA VAL A 658 -31.72 -11.85 -10.67
C VAL A 658 -31.22 -12.45 -9.38
N ILE A 659 -30.54 -11.65 -8.56
CA ILE A 659 -30.01 -12.06 -7.27
C ILE A 659 -30.39 -11.11 -6.15
N ALA A 660 -30.77 -11.70 -4.99
CA ALA A 660 -30.91 -10.97 -3.74
C ALA A 660 -29.55 -10.81 -3.06
N VAL A 661 -29.15 -9.58 -2.76
CA VAL A 661 -27.87 -9.23 -2.16
C VAL A 661 -28.13 -8.71 -0.75
N PRO A 662 -27.67 -9.43 0.29
CA PRO A 662 -27.86 -9.01 1.69
C PRO A 662 -27.35 -7.60 1.96
N GLY A 663 -27.93 -6.92 2.96
CA GLY A 663 -27.48 -5.58 3.34
C GLY A 663 -26.05 -5.58 3.89
N LEU A 664 -25.32 -4.49 3.66
CA LEU A 664 -23.91 -4.30 4.07
C LEU A 664 -23.02 -5.48 3.66
N SER A 665 -23.05 -5.84 2.37
CA SER A 665 -22.32 -7.00 1.87
C SER A 665 -21.70 -6.78 0.51
N LEU A 666 -20.70 -7.60 0.24
CA LEU A 666 -20.10 -7.84 -1.07
C LEU A 666 -20.63 -9.15 -1.62
N MET A 667 -20.80 -9.21 -2.93
CA MET A 667 -21.07 -10.46 -3.63
C MET A 667 -20.20 -10.53 -4.88
N VAL A 668 -19.54 -11.67 -5.09
CA VAL A 668 -18.79 -11.95 -6.31
C VAL A 668 -19.30 -13.23 -6.91
N LEU A 669 -19.63 -13.16 -8.19
CA LEU A 669 -20.09 -14.27 -8.99
C LEU A 669 -19.20 -14.39 -10.23
N TYR A 670 -19.02 -15.59 -10.73
CA TYR A 670 -18.43 -15.81 -12.04
C TYR A 670 -19.33 -16.67 -12.93
N GLU A 671 -19.20 -16.49 -14.23
CA GLU A 671 -19.85 -17.33 -15.22
C GLU A 671 -19.16 -18.71 -15.26
N ASP A 672 -19.85 -19.73 -14.78
CA ASP A 672 -19.32 -21.11 -14.78
C ASP A 672 -19.54 -21.78 -16.13
N GLN A 673 -18.57 -21.64 -17.02
CA GLN A 673 -18.62 -22.17 -18.37
C GLN A 673 -18.66 -23.71 -18.43
N THR A 674 -18.43 -24.39 -17.32
CA THR A 674 -18.59 -25.85 -17.20
C THR A 674 -20.05 -26.26 -16.99
N GLN A 675 -20.92 -25.32 -16.60
CA GLN A 675 -22.31 -25.54 -16.23
C GLN A 675 -23.27 -24.79 -17.15
N LYS A 676 -23.48 -25.32 -18.36
CA LYS A 676 -24.45 -24.74 -19.30
C LYS A 676 -25.88 -24.90 -18.79
N LYS A 677 -26.68 -23.81 -18.83
CA LYS A 677 -28.11 -23.88 -18.53
C LYS A 677 -28.80 -24.80 -19.53
N GLN A 678 -29.71 -25.68 -19.07
CA GLN A 678 -30.49 -26.54 -19.97
C GLN A 678 -31.55 -25.70 -20.67
N GLY A 679 -31.71 -25.97 -21.98
CA GLY A 679 -32.79 -25.38 -22.74
C GLY A 679 -32.57 -24.02 -23.35
N LEU A 680 -31.33 -23.59 -23.53
CA LEU A 680 -31.00 -22.36 -24.27
C LEU A 680 -30.29 -22.68 -25.58
N THR A 681 -30.69 -21.97 -26.64
CA THR A 681 -29.97 -21.93 -27.93
C THR A 681 -29.15 -20.67 -27.99
N THR A 682 -27.87 -20.79 -28.26
CA THR A 682 -26.98 -19.63 -28.49
C THR A 682 -27.20 -19.11 -29.89
N VAL A 683 -27.52 -17.85 -30.07
CA VAL A 683 -27.64 -17.20 -31.36
C VAL A 683 -26.45 -16.22 -31.53
N GLU A 684 -25.70 -16.42 -32.57
CA GLU A 684 -24.51 -15.63 -32.89
C GLU A 684 -24.78 -14.91 -34.21
N ILE A 685 -24.71 -13.56 -34.18
CA ILE A 685 -24.82 -12.71 -35.36
C ILE A 685 -23.45 -12.19 -35.70
N GLU A 686 -22.96 -12.49 -36.90
CA GLU A 686 -21.83 -11.79 -37.52
C GLU A 686 -22.37 -10.69 -38.41
N TYR A 687 -21.93 -9.46 -38.16
CA TYR A 687 -22.33 -8.27 -38.90
C TYR A 687 -21.12 -7.64 -39.60
N GLU A 688 -21.22 -7.44 -40.91
CA GLU A 688 -20.16 -6.89 -41.71
C GLU A 688 -20.57 -5.53 -42.30
N ARG A 689 -19.76 -4.50 -42.03
CA ARG A 689 -19.87 -3.17 -42.58
C ARG A 689 -18.66 -2.88 -43.50
N ARG A 690 -18.90 -2.28 -44.65
CA ARG A 690 -17.83 -1.92 -45.57
C ARG A 690 -16.97 -0.76 -45.12
N ASP A 691 -17.54 0.12 -44.28
CA ASP A 691 -16.87 1.24 -43.65
C ASP A 691 -16.10 0.89 -42.36
N GLU A 692 -16.23 -0.35 -41.91
CA GLU A 692 -15.67 -0.88 -40.66
C GLU A 692 -15.97 -0.03 -39.38
N ALA A 693 -16.97 0.87 -39.45
CA ALA A 693 -17.36 1.77 -38.39
C ALA A 693 -18.45 1.11 -37.54
N TYR A 694 -18.05 0.47 -36.45
CA TYR A 694 -18.96 -0.28 -35.56
C TYR A 694 -19.31 0.46 -34.26
N ASP A 695 -18.69 1.61 -33.97
CA ASP A 695 -18.90 2.35 -32.75
C ASP A 695 -20.37 2.80 -32.60
N GLY A 696 -20.98 2.46 -31.45
CA GLY A 696 -22.39 2.75 -31.15
C GLY A 696 -23.39 1.79 -31.80
N TRP A 697 -22.98 0.93 -32.75
CA TRP A 697 -23.89 -0.04 -33.35
C TRP A 697 -24.11 -1.24 -32.43
N ASN A 698 -25.37 -1.70 -32.33
CA ASN A 698 -25.78 -2.87 -31.55
C ASN A 698 -26.93 -3.60 -32.25
N VAL A 699 -27.23 -4.82 -31.82
CA VAL A 699 -28.39 -5.57 -32.29
C VAL A 699 -29.50 -5.50 -31.24
N TRP A 700 -30.65 -4.92 -31.57
CA TRP A 700 -31.85 -5.04 -30.78
C TRP A 700 -32.56 -6.35 -31.11
N VAL A 701 -32.80 -7.19 -30.11
CA VAL A 701 -33.43 -8.49 -30.24
C VAL A 701 -34.74 -8.58 -29.46
N TRP A 702 -35.73 -9.36 -29.99
CA TRP A 702 -37.00 -9.61 -29.29
C TRP A 702 -37.55 -10.97 -29.62
N GLY A 703 -38.45 -11.46 -28.77
CA GLY A 703 -39.07 -12.78 -28.89
C GLY A 703 -38.12 -13.91 -28.52
N THR A 704 -37.08 -13.62 -27.80
CA THR A 704 -36.06 -14.61 -27.38
C THR A 704 -36.61 -15.60 -26.34
N GLY A 705 -37.63 -15.21 -25.58
CA GLY A 705 -38.14 -16.00 -24.46
C GLY A 705 -37.22 -16.05 -23.25
N VAL A 706 -36.12 -15.26 -23.28
CA VAL A 706 -35.16 -15.09 -22.19
C VAL A 706 -35.14 -13.61 -21.81
N GLU A 707 -34.56 -12.77 -22.66
CA GLU A 707 -34.45 -11.33 -22.48
C GLU A 707 -34.44 -10.67 -23.84
N ASP A 708 -35.32 -9.69 -24.05
CA ASP A 708 -35.37 -8.86 -25.25
C ASP A 708 -34.63 -7.55 -24.96
N GLY A 709 -33.83 -7.06 -25.91
CA GLY A 709 -33.04 -5.84 -25.69
C GLY A 709 -31.88 -5.62 -26.66
N GLY A 710 -31.06 -4.62 -26.37
CA GLY A 710 -29.88 -4.27 -27.16
C GLY A 710 -28.69 -5.16 -26.78
N VAL A 711 -28.11 -5.83 -27.78
CA VAL A 711 -26.92 -6.66 -27.66
C VAL A 711 -25.75 -5.95 -28.33
N PRO A 712 -24.70 -5.55 -27.58
CA PRO A 712 -23.56 -4.85 -28.16
C PRO A 712 -22.76 -5.76 -29.08
N PHE A 713 -22.11 -5.16 -30.07
CA PHE A 713 -21.15 -5.87 -30.90
C PHE A 713 -19.79 -5.93 -30.25
N SER A 714 -19.14 -7.11 -30.29
CA SER A 714 -17.70 -7.29 -30.05
C SER A 714 -16.97 -7.38 -31.39
N ARG A 715 -15.77 -6.80 -31.52
CA ARG A 715 -14.95 -6.96 -32.73
C ARG A 715 -14.42 -8.37 -32.85
N VAL A 716 -14.39 -8.89 -34.09
CA VAL A 716 -13.80 -10.17 -34.46
C VAL A 716 -12.71 -9.95 -35.52
N ASP A 717 -11.67 -10.77 -35.50
CA ASP A 717 -10.63 -10.76 -36.54
C ASP A 717 -11.22 -10.84 -37.96
N GLY A 718 -10.73 -9.97 -38.84
CA GLY A 718 -11.19 -9.93 -40.25
C GLY A 718 -12.23 -8.84 -40.57
N GLY A 719 -12.42 -7.84 -39.72
CA GLY A 719 -13.23 -6.64 -39.99
C GLY A 719 -14.73 -6.82 -39.83
N LYS A 720 -15.16 -7.88 -39.12
CA LYS A 720 -16.58 -8.15 -38.78
C LYS A 720 -16.86 -7.85 -37.32
N ALA A 721 -18.10 -7.45 -37.00
CA ALA A 721 -18.60 -7.33 -35.64
C ALA A 721 -19.44 -8.55 -35.27
N ARG A 722 -19.47 -8.93 -34.00
CA ARG A 722 -20.17 -10.11 -33.52
C ARG A 722 -21.04 -9.79 -32.33
N ALA A 723 -22.31 -10.17 -32.39
CA ALA A 723 -23.24 -10.11 -31.27
C ALA A 723 -23.68 -11.54 -30.90
N VAL A 724 -23.80 -11.82 -29.59
CA VAL A 724 -24.22 -13.11 -29.08
C VAL A 724 -25.35 -12.92 -28.09
N PHE A 725 -26.46 -13.62 -28.29
CA PHE A 725 -27.58 -13.64 -27.36
C PHE A 725 -28.17 -15.07 -27.26
N TYR A 726 -29.18 -15.24 -26.43
CA TYR A 726 -29.75 -16.55 -26.13
C TYR A 726 -31.25 -16.59 -26.37
N ALA A 727 -31.74 -17.67 -26.91
CA ALA A 727 -33.17 -17.98 -27.06
C ALA A 727 -33.58 -19.16 -26.17
N ALA A 728 -34.77 -19.06 -25.55
CA ALA A 728 -35.28 -20.13 -24.71
C ALA A 728 -35.60 -21.40 -25.54
N SER A 729 -35.51 -22.57 -24.89
CA SER A 729 -35.91 -23.83 -25.50
C SER A 729 -37.37 -23.76 -26.00
N GLY A 730 -37.58 -24.11 -27.25
CA GLY A 730 -38.88 -24.02 -27.87
C GLY A 730 -39.19 -22.69 -28.58
N THR A 731 -38.32 -21.69 -28.49
CA THR A 731 -38.38 -20.50 -29.34
C THR A 731 -38.16 -20.91 -30.79
N LYS A 732 -39.10 -20.58 -31.64
CA LYS A 732 -39.04 -20.99 -33.08
C LYS A 732 -38.44 -19.91 -33.95
N ARG A 733 -38.55 -18.66 -33.53
CA ARG A 733 -38.09 -17.50 -34.27
C ARG A 733 -37.83 -16.33 -33.35
N VAL A 734 -36.74 -15.62 -33.58
CA VAL A 734 -36.35 -14.39 -32.90
C VAL A 734 -36.28 -13.26 -33.90
N GLY A 735 -36.79 -12.06 -33.52
CA GLY A 735 -36.63 -10.86 -34.36
C GLY A 735 -35.34 -10.10 -33.93
N CYS A 736 -34.71 -9.45 -34.91
CA CYS A 736 -33.58 -8.55 -34.60
C CYS A 736 -33.49 -7.38 -35.56
N ILE A 737 -32.90 -6.29 -35.09
CA ILE A 737 -32.60 -5.06 -35.84
C ILE A 737 -31.22 -4.63 -35.46
N VAL A 738 -30.36 -4.30 -36.40
CA VAL A 738 -29.10 -3.59 -36.16
C VAL A 738 -29.40 -2.10 -36.11
N ARG A 739 -29.02 -1.45 -35.00
CA ARG A 739 -29.28 -0.04 -34.76
C ARG A 739 -28.06 0.69 -34.23
N LEU A 740 -28.03 2.03 -34.41
CA LEU A 740 -27.01 2.91 -33.82
C LEU A 740 -27.55 3.49 -32.53
N ASN A 741 -26.74 3.39 -31.46
CA ASN A 741 -27.07 3.84 -30.10
C ASN A 741 -28.50 3.45 -29.67
N ASP A 742 -29.27 4.36 -29.07
CA ASP A 742 -30.66 4.12 -28.72
C ASP A 742 -31.61 4.67 -29.80
N TRP A 743 -31.59 4.02 -30.99
CA TRP A 743 -32.41 4.35 -32.14
C TRP A 743 -32.07 5.67 -32.88
N GLU A 744 -30.82 6.13 -32.82
CA GLU A 744 -30.37 7.26 -33.64
C GLU A 744 -30.38 6.95 -35.14
N ASP A 745 -30.13 5.69 -35.48
CA ASP A 745 -30.23 5.15 -36.82
C ASP A 745 -30.49 3.64 -36.78
N ARG A 746 -30.90 3.07 -37.89
CA ARG A 746 -31.11 1.61 -38.05
C ARG A 746 -30.62 1.11 -39.39
N GLU A 747 -30.25 -0.15 -39.45
CA GLU A 747 -29.86 -0.81 -40.70
C GLU A 747 -31.10 -1.32 -41.42
N GLY A 748 -31.33 -0.79 -42.62
CA GLY A 748 -32.48 -1.19 -43.46
C GLY A 748 -33.87 -0.74 -42.99
N GLU A 749 -34.89 -0.96 -43.80
CA GLU A 749 -36.30 -0.62 -43.47
C GLU A 749 -37.03 -1.79 -42.83
N ASN A 750 -36.56 -3.06 -43.02
CA ASN A 750 -37.23 -4.24 -42.58
C ASN A 750 -36.52 -4.88 -41.36
N ASP A 751 -37.31 -5.53 -40.54
CA ASP A 751 -36.82 -6.34 -39.42
C ASP A 751 -36.29 -7.67 -39.94
N TRP A 752 -35.20 -8.15 -39.32
CA TRP A 752 -34.68 -9.51 -39.61
C TRP A 752 -35.26 -10.50 -38.62
N PHE A 753 -35.55 -11.70 -39.12
CA PHE A 753 -36.07 -12.81 -38.35
C PHE A 753 -35.16 -14.02 -38.47
N ILE A 754 -34.76 -14.60 -37.34
CA ILE A 754 -33.90 -15.73 -37.21
C ILE A 754 -34.72 -16.93 -36.79
N ASP A 755 -34.81 -17.95 -37.64
CA ASP A 755 -35.45 -19.20 -37.31
C ASP A 755 -34.51 -20.05 -36.42
N ILE A 756 -35.02 -20.51 -35.26
CA ILE A 756 -34.30 -21.31 -34.31
C ILE A 756 -34.71 -22.79 -34.52
N PRO A 757 -33.82 -23.67 -34.99
CA PRO A 757 -34.11 -25.06 -35.09
C PRO A 757 -34.32 -25.74 -33.73
N PRO A 758 -35.29 -26.67 -33.58
CA PRO A 758 -35.72 -27.19 -32.30
C PRO A 758 -34.66 -27.94 -31.49
N GLU A 759 -33.59 -28.39 -32.10
CA GLU A 759 -32.58 -29.25 -31.48
C GLU A 759 -31.15 -28.65 -31.56
N GLU A 760 -31.00 -27.45 -32.11
CA GLU A 760 -29.67 -26.84 -32.24
C GLU A 760 -29.27 -26.02 -30.97
N ALA A 761 -28.11 -26.34 -30.46
CA ALA A 761 -27.56 -25.61 -29.32
C ALA A 761 -26.92 -24.25 -29.70
N LYS A 762 -26.68 -24.04 -31.00
CA LYS A 762 -26.05 -22.84 -31.55
C LYS A 762 -26.53 -22.54 -32.95
N VAL A 763 -26.93 -21.31 -33.22
CA VAL A 763 -27.30 -20.76 -34.50
C VAL A 763 -26.36 -19.62 -34.86
N ARG A 764 -25.76 -19.64 -36.04
CA ARG A 764 -24.86 -18.52 -36.50
C ARG A 764 -25.46 -17.93 -37.77
N ILE A 765 -25.54 -16.59 -37.81
CA ILE A 765 -26.06 -15.83 -38.95
C ILE A 765 -25.10 -14.75 -39.33
N SER A 766 -24.90 -14.50 -40.60
CA SER A 766 -24.13 -13.38 -41.12
C SER A 766 -25.07 -12.36 -41.74
N LEU A 767 -24.95 -11.11 -41.30
CA LEU A 767 -25.64 -9.94 -41.80
C LEU A 767 -24.66 -9.00 -42.52
N LEU A 768 -25.11 -8.41 -43.62
CA LEU A 768 -24.35 -7.42 -44.38
C LEU A 768 -25.05 -6.07 -44.28
N SER A 769 -24.29 -4.97 -44.13
CA SER A 769 -24.82 -3.62 -44.16
C SER A 769 -25.50 -3.33 -45.49
N VAL A 770 -26.74 -2.84 -45.46
CA VAL A 770 -27.57 -2.52 -46.63
C VAL A 770 -27.36 -1.09 -47.09
N LYS A 771 -26.79 -0.21 -46.28
CA LYS A 771 -26.70 1.25 -46.54
C LYS A 771 -25.66 1.64 -47.61
N ASP A 772 -24.75 0.74 -48.00
CA ASP A 772 -23.55 1.13 -48.77
C ASP A 772 -23.71 1.11 -50.29
N ASP A 773 -24.80 0.60 -50.89
CA ASP A 773 -24.91 0.53 -52.37
C ASP A 773 -26.32 0.70 -53.00
N GLY A 774 -27.35 0.92 -52.19
CA GLY A 774 -28.72 1.16 -52.73
C GLY A 774 -29.37 -0.05 -53.41
N SER A 775 -28.85 -1.26 -53.24
CA SER A 775 -29.44 -2.50 -53.76
C SER A 775 -30.13 -3.27 -52.64
N GLU A 776 -31.42 -3.54 -52.82
CA GLU A 776 -32.15 -4.50 -52.00
C GLU A 776 -31.59 -5.93 -52.24
N GLY A 777 -30.72 -6.38 -51.32
CA GLY A 777 -30.14 -7.72 -51.40
C GLY A 777 -30.11 -8.42 -50.05
N GLN A 778 -31.11 -9.19 -49.72
CA GLN A 778 -31.04 -10.17 -48.64
C GLN A 778 -30.16 -11.35 -49.09
N GLU A 779 -28.97 -11.48 -48.54
CA GLU A 779 -28.28 -12.77 -48.50
C GLU A 779 -28.23 -13.32 -47.08
N GLN A 780 -29.20 -14.13 -46.73
CA GLN A 780 -29.17 -14.97 -45.55
C GLN A 780 -28.37 -16.23 -45.92
N ARG A 781 -27.17 -16.38 -45.42
CA ARG A 781 -26.40 -17.63 -45.54
C ARG A 781 -26.49 -18.40 -44.26
N ASP A 782 -27.27 -19.46 -44.26
CA ASP A 782 -27.21 -20.48 -43.21
C ASP A 782 -25.88 -21.23 -43.30
N MET A 783 -25.03 -21.10 -42.30
CA MET A 783 -23.89 -21.99 -42.13
C MET A 783 -24.16 -22.88 -40.91
N ALA A 784 -24.73 -24.04 -41.13
CA ALA A 784 -24.79 -25.12 -40.17
C ALA A 784 -23.44 -25.85 -40.16
N SER A 785 -22.77 -25.89 -39.01
CA SER A 785 -21.83 -26.95 -38.63
C SER A 785 -21.57 -26.93 -37.11
#